data_df764a4ef7eab5823880209d235e3567
#
_entry.id   df764a4ef7eab5823880209d235e3567
#
_cell.length_a   1.000
_cell.length_b   1.000
_cell.length_c   1.000
_cell.angle_alpha   90.00
_cell.angle_beta   90.00
_cell.angle_gamma   90.00
#
_symmetry.space_group_name_H-M   'P 1'
#
loop_
_entity.id
_entity.type
_entity.pdbx_description
1 polymer ?
#
loop_
_entity_poly.entity_id
_entity_poly.type
_entity_poly.pdbx_seq_one_letter_code
_entity_poly.pdbx_strand_id
1 'polypeptide(L)'
;LLQNHELAVSGANETTNYYISGGYHNQEGIALGSNFERYSLRFNFDHRMSKWLKMGANTMYNYQNIEQADEGAYSLLTPISAARFMLPYWNPYRVDGTMASINDGSWKGQGQNPIEWLENNPLTYKKYKTISTLYAEVKPMSNLTLKSQFGLDFSHVTGLSLSYPSYAPNLGDGYASRNSSDAVNLSITNTANYQFDLEDEHFFTILLGQEGIKYHYENFGVATRGQTNDKLTDVGTGTRATSWNSTAASDYSYLSFFGRGEYNFQDRIYADFSVRADGSSRFGKSGRWATFWSSGVMWNLRNEAFAQEYRDWLTTAQVAVSTGTSGNSSIPNYEHLALVGGGPDYVGDAGVAPIQPGNPDLGWEKLWTTNLALHLGFWSRLNVDLELYNKLTTNMLMQVPQSYATSGGFGYKWSNVGGMVNRGAELNISGSIIETNDFIWSANANISYNYNKITELYNGVTEYELANTNTKLVVGHSIGEFYINRYAGVNPANGDALWYTKDGELTNQLKDEDKVLIGKSYFAPWQGGFGTSLSWKGLSLSAQFSYVLDRWMINNDRYFDESNGRFASYNQSSRLLDRWKEPGDITDIPRHGVYTEFDSRLLENASFLRLKNLMLSYSMPRELLKKSGFIQGVRLYVQGQNLWTLTGFSGLDPESSSNVYQAQYPMSKQYTFGLDITF
;
A
#
# COMPACT_ATOMS: atom_id res chain seq x y z
N LEU A 1 -6.29 1.16 -23.20
CA LEU A 1 -6.31 -0.25 -23.61
C LEU A 1 -5.47 -1.09 -22.65
N LEU A 2 -5.89 -2.35 -22.37
CA LEU A 2 -5.10 -3.31 -21.60
C LEU A 2 -4.92 -4.58 -22.43
N GLN A 3 -3.68 -5.08 -22.51
CA GLN A 3 -3.34 -6.34 -23.15
C GLN A 3 -2.43 -7.16 -22.22
N ASN A 4 -2.70 -8.44 -22.09
CA ASN A 4 -1.84 -9.38 -21.37
C ASN A 4 -1.75 -10.70 -22.15
N HIS A 5 -0.54 -11.09 -22.49
CA HIS A 5 -0.23 -12.31 -23.20
C HIS A 5 0.79 -13.12 -22.41
N GLU A 6 0.50 -14.37 -22.15
CA GLU A 6 1.42 -15.26 -21.43
C GLU A 6 1.53 -16.61 -22.15
N LEU A 7 2.73 -17.10 -22.28
CA LEU A 7 3.05 -18.44 -22.71
C LEU A 7 3.81 -19.15 -21.60
N ALA A 8 3.31 -20.33 -21.20
CA ALA A 8 3.97 -21.13 -20.17
C ALA A 8 4.15 -22.57 -20.61
N VAL A 9 5.28 -23.15 -20.19
CA VAL A 9 5.60 -24.58 -20.36
C VAL A 9 6.00 -25.14 -19.00
N SER A 10 5.41 -26.24 -18.62
CA SER A 10 5.74 -26.93 -17.38
C SER A 10 5.81 -28.44 -17.60
N GLY A 11 6.63 -29.09 -16.80
CA GLY A 11 6.75 -30.53 -16.81
C GLY A 11 7.30 -31.05 -15.49
N ALA A 12 6.97 -32.29 -15.20
CA ALA A 12 7.41 -32.99 -14.00
C ALA A 12 7.69 -34.46 -14.29
N ASN A 13 8.74 -35.00 -13.68
CA ASN A 13 9.00 -36.42 -13.55
C ASN A 13 9.42 -36.73 -12.12
N GLU A 14 9.86 -37.97 -11.84
CA GLU A 14 10.23 -38.39 -10.47
C GLU A 14 11.37 -37.57 -9.85
N THR A 15 12.23 -36.96 -10.66
CA THR A 15 13.43 -36.27 -10.19
C THR A 15 13.44 -34.78 -10.50
N THR A 16 12.67 -34.33 -11.48
CA THR A 16 12.76 -32.96 -12.02
C THR A 16 11.38 -32.35 -12.18
N ASN A 17 11.23 -31.13 -11.67
CA ASN A 17 10.07 -30.28 -11.94
C ASN A 17 10.57 -28.98 -12.56
N TYR A 18 9.89 -28.51 -13.60
CA TYR A 18 10.21 -27.22 -14.20
C TYR A 18 8.95 -26.47 -14.62
N TYR A 19 9.07 -25.16 -14.57
CA TYR A 19 8.09 -24.21 -15.10
C TYR A 19 8.83 -23.03 -15.73
N ILE A 20 8.51 -22.71 -16.96
CA ILE A 20 9.05 -21.58 -17.69
C ILE A 20 7.88 -20.80 -18.27
N SER A 21 7.82 -19.48 -18.04
CA SER A 21 6.83 -18.63 -18.72
C SER A 21 7.45 -17.34 -19.19
N GLY A 22 6.92 -16.83 -20.31
CA GLY A 22 7.18 -15.51 -20.85
C GLY A 22 5.88 -14.73 -20.97
N GLY A 23 5.87 -13.47 -20.56
CA GLY A 23 4.68 -12.63 -20.55
C GLY A 23 4.96 -11.24 -21.11
N TYR A 24 3.96 -10.69 -21.81
CA TYR A 24 3.88 -9.30 -22.22
C TYR A 24 2.61 -8.68 -21.66
N HIS A 25 2.75 -7.52 -21.02
CA HIS A 25 1.63 -6.74 -20.50
C HIS A 25 1.79 -5.30 -20.93
N ASN A 26 0.71 -4.71 -21.45
CA ASN A 26 0.62 -3.28 -21.74
C ASN A 26 -0.70 -2.74 -21.22
N GLN A 27 -0.65 -1.60 -20.55
CA GLN A 27 -1.81 -0.92 -19.99
C GLN A 27 -1.67 0.59 -20.18
N GLU A 28 -2.54 1.16 -20.99
CA GLU A 28 -2.76 2.60 -21.04
C GLU A 28 -3.63 3.03 -19.85
N GLY A 29 -3.24 4.09 -19.16
CA GLY A 29 -4.00 4.66 -18.06
C GLY A 29 -5.29 5.34 -18.53
N ILE A 30 -6.17 5.70 -17.59
CA ILE A 30 -7.38 6.49 -17.88
C ILE A 30 -7.07 8.00 -17.98
N ALA A 31 -5.91 8.43 -17.49
CA ALA A 31 -5.42 9.79 -17.64
C ALA A 31 -4.37 9.82 -18.77
N LEU A 32 -4.40 10.91 -19.57
CA LEU A 32 -3.42 11.11 -20.63
C LEU A 32 -1.98 11.14 -20.06
N GLY A 33 -1.02 10.64 -20.84
CA GLY A 33 0.39 10.58 -20.45
C GLY A 33 0.73 9.46 -19.45
N SER A 34 -0.18 8.50 -19.25
CA SER A 34 0.06 7.35 -18.38
C SER A 34 0.04 6.05 -19.19
N ASN A 35 1.16 5.35 -19.25
CA ASN A 35 1.29 4.05 -19.90
C ASN A 35 2.25 3.14 -19.11
N PHE A 36 1.94 1.85 -19.07
CA PHE A 36 2.74 0.84 -18.43
C PHE A 36 2.93 -0.36 -19.36
N GLU A 37 4.17 -0.66 -19.70
CA GLU A 37 4.55 -1.81 -20.49
C GLU A 37 5.51 -2.71 -19.70
N ARG A 38 5.28 -4.02 -19.71
CA ARG A 38 6.11 -4.98 -18.99
C ARG A 38 6.35 -6.25 -19.81
N TYR A 39 7.61 -6.64 -19.89
CA TYR A 39 8.05 -7.96 -20.32
C TYR A 39 8.50 -8.76 -19.11
N SER A 40 8.05 -9.99 -18.98
CA SER A 40 8.38 -10.85 -17.85
C SER A 40 8.88 -12.22 -18.33
N LEU A 41 9.89 -12.73 -17.64
CA LEU A 41 10.38 -14.10 -17.81
C LEU A 41 10.47 -14.76 -16.44
N ARG A 42 9.89 -15.94 -16.31
CA ARG A 42 9.94 -16.73 -15.09
C ARG A 42 10.51 -18.11 -15.38
N PHE A 43 11.39 -18.55 -14.52
CA PHE A 43 12.02 -19.86 -14.55
C PHE A 43 12.02 -20.46 -13.14
N ASN A 44 11.35 -21.59 -12.97
CA ASN A 44 11.40 -22.38 -11.74
C ASN A 44 11.91 -23.78 -12.11
N PHE A 45 12.87 -24.26 -11.35
CA PHE A 45 13.51 -25.55 -11.59
C PHE A 45 13.85 -26.21 -10.27
N ASP A 46 13.44 -27.46 -10.10
CA ASP A 46 13.77 -28.31 -8.99
C ASP A 46 14.31 -29.64 -9.53
N HIS A 47 15.43 -30.05 -9.01
CA HIS A 47 16.04 -31.34 -9.41
C HIS A 47 16.57 -32.11 -8.21
N ARG A 48 16.17 -33.38 -8.11
CA ARG A 48 16.69 -34.31 -7.15
C ARG A 48 17.89 -35.03 -7.76
N MET A 49 19.10 -34.54 -7.44
CA MET A 49 20.35 -35.07 -7.97
C MET A 49 20.66 -36.51 -7.43
N SER A 50 20.20 -36.78 -6.20
CA SER A 50 20.36 -38.07 -5.54
C SER A 50 19.26 -38.26 -4.47
N LYS A 51 19.25 -39.42 -3.80
CA LYS A 51 18.29 -39.64 -2.69
C LYS A 51 18.46 -38.68 -1.52
N TRP A 52 19.64 -38.08 -1.40
CA TRP A 52 19.99 -37.20 -0.28
C TRP A 52 20.22 -35.73 -0.68
N LEU A 53 20.23 -35.39 -1.99
CA LEU A 53 20.49 -34.03 -2.48
C LEU A 53 19.41 -33.58 -3.47
N LYS A 54 18.74 -32.48 -3.13
CA LYS A 54 17.84 -31.71 -4.02
C LYS A 54 18.38 -30.31 -4.17
N MET A 55 18.34 -29.76 -5.38
CA MET A 55 18.68 -28.37 -5.68
C MET A 55 17.54 -27.74 -6.46
N GLY A 56 17.38 -26.43 -6.30
CA GLY A 56 16.39 -25.70 -7.05
C GLY A 56 16.76 -24.24 -7.28
N ALA A 57 16.14 -23.69 -8.29
CA ALA A 57 16.27 -22.28 -8.68
C ALA A 57 14.89 -21.72 -9.05
N ASN A 58 14.55 -20.57 -8.48
CA ASN A 58 13.36 -19.82 -8.85
C ASN A 58 13.80 -18.42 -9.23
N THR A 59 13.59 -18.02 -10.48
CA THR A 59 14.04 -16.74 -10.98
C THR A 59 12.91 -16.06 -11.75
N MET A 60 12.71 -14.79 -11.48
CA MET A 60 11.83 -13.92 -12.22
C MET A 60 12.61 -12.68 -12.68
N TYR A 61 12.52 -12.38 -13.94
CA TYR A 61 13.07 -11.17 -14.54
C TYR A 61 11.94 -10.35 -15.15
N ASN A 62 11.94 -9.03 -14.89
CA ASN A 62 11.01 -8.09 -15.50
C ASN A 62 11.75 -6.89 -16.07
N TYR A 63 11.36 -6.49 -17.28
CA TYR A 63 11.63 -5.18 -17.82
C TYR A 63 10.33 -4.39 -17.89
N GLN A 64 10.34 -3.16 -17.41
CA GLN A 64 9.17 -2.27 -17.41
C GLN A 64 9.55 -0.94 -18.06
N ASN A 65 8.65 -0.44 -18.90
CA ASN A 65 8.69 0.91 -19.45
C ASN A 65 7.43 1.64 -18.95
N ILE A 66 7.62 2.77 -18.28
CA ILE A 66 6.55 3.50 -17.59
C ILE A 66 6.58 4.94 -18.10
N GLU A 67 5.47 5.39 -18.67
CA GLU A 67 5.19 6.79 -18.91
C GLU A 67 4.25 7.26 -17.81
N GLN A 68 4.60 8.35 -17.15
CA GLN A 68 3.87 8.82 -15.99
C GLN A 68 3.46 10.28 -16.18
N ALA A 69 2.17 10.56 -15.99
CA ALA A 69 1.69 11.90 -15.75
C ALA A 69 1.77 12.23 -14.26
N ASP A 70 2.03 13.50 -13.95
CA ASP A 70 1.97 13.97 -12.56
C ASP A 70 0.56 13.83 -11.99
N GLU A 71 0.48 13.48 -10.69
CA GLU A 71 -0.79 13.38 -9.98
C GLU A 71 -0.66 13.90 -8.54
N GLY A 72 -1.82 14.09 -7.88
CA GLY A 72 -1.86 14.46 -6.46
C GLY A 72 -1.52 15.92 -6.15
N ALA A 73 -1.36 16.77 -7.16
CA ALA A 73 -1.15 18.21 -6.98
C ALA A 73 -2.34 18.99 -7.51
N TYR A 74 -2.68 20.11 -6.83
CA TYR A 74 -3.70 21.06 -7.34
C TYR A 74 -3.14 21.97 -8.44
N SER A 75 -2.35 21.39 -9.30
CA SER A 75 -1.86 22.02 -10.51
C SER A 75 -2.82 21.77 -11.67
N LEU A 76 -3.25 22.81 -12.35
CA LEU A 76 -4.05 22.67 -13.57
C LEU A 76 -3.28 21.98 -14.72
N LEU A 77 -2.03 21.63 -14.52
CA LEU A 77 -1.20 20.87 -15.46
C LEU A 77 -1.34 19.35 -15.28
N THR A 78 -1.79 18.89 -14.11
CA THR A 78 -2.00 17.46 -13.89
C THR A 78 -3.36 17.04 -14.46
N PRO A 79 -3.48 15.88 -15.14
CA PRO A 79 -4.70 15.51 -15.84
C PRO A 79 -5.97 15.49 -14.99
N ILE A 80 -5.90 14.93 -13.79
CA ILE A 80 -7.07 14.82 -12.90
C ILE A 80 -7.49 16.19 -12.37
N SER A 81 -6.52 17.03 -11.94
CA SER A 81 -6.82 18.38 -11.46
C SER A 81 -7.32 19.27 -12.59
N ALA A 82 -6.73 19.18 -13.80
CA ALA A 82 -7.20 19.92 -14.95
C ALA A 82 -8.65 19.54 -15.31
N ALA A 83 -8.97 18.25 -15.35
CA ALA A 83 -10.33 17.76 -15.65
C ALA A 83 -11.37 18.24 -14.63
N ARG A 84 -10.98 18.46 -13.36
CA ARG A 84 -11.88 18.88 -12.30
C ARG A 84 -11.99 20.40 -12.18
N PHE A 85 -10.86 21.12 -12.23
CA PHE A 85 -10.78 22.52 -11.82
C PHE A 85 -10.65 23.51 -12.98
N MET A 86 -10.37 23.04 -14.21
CA MET A 86 -10.40 23.94 -15.36
C MET A 86 -11.84 24.36 -15.71
N LEU A 87 -11.97 25.60 -16.16
CA LEU A 87 -13.25 26.10 -16.66
C LEU A 87 -13.61 25.39 -17.97
N PRO A 88 -14.85 24.87 -18.12
CA PRO A 88 -15.21 23.95 -19.22
C PRO A 88 -15.22 24.61 -20.61
N TYR A 89 -15.15 25.94 -20.68
CA TYR A 89 -15.06 26.68 -21.94
C TYR A 89 -13.60 26.96 -22.39
N TRP A 90 -12.60 26.56 -21.63
CA TRP A 90 -11.20 26.61 -22.05
C TRP A 90 -10.89 25.37 -22.90
N ASN A 91 -11.06 25.55 -24.22
CA ASN A 91 -10.79 24.44 -25.13
C ASN A 91 -9.28 24.31 -25.38
N PRO A 92 -8.70 23.12 -25.15
CA PRO A 92 -7.28 22.87 -25.43
C PRO A 92 -6.93 22.86 -26.91
N TYR A 93 -7.94 22.81 -27.79
CA TYR A 93 -7.78 22.80 -29.25
C TYR A 93 -8.43 24.02 -29.87
N ARG A 94 -7.89 24.46 -30.99
CA ARG A 94 -8.50 25.46 -31.88
C ARG A 94 -9.65 24.84 -32.66
N VAL A 95 -10.39 25.70 -33.36
CA VAL A 95 -11.52 25.30 -34.21
C VAL A 95 -11.08 24.35 -35.34
N ASP A 96 -9.87 24.53 -35.85
CA ASP A 96 -9.27 23.66 -36.89
C ASP A 96 -8.70 22.34 -36.35
N GLY A 97 -8.84 22.06 -35.04
CA GLY A 97 -8.36 20.85 -34.40
C GLY A 97 -6.89 20.87 -34.00
N THR A 98 -6.14 21.95 -34.28
CA THR A 98 -4.77 22.10 -33.82
C THR A 98 -4.69 22.47 -32.34
N MET A 99 -3.55 22.16 -31.68
CA MET A 99 -3.34 22.49 -30.27
C MET A 99 -3.38 24.02 -30.05
N ALA A 100 -4.13 24.46 -29.08
CA ALA A 100 -4.08 25.85 -28.63
C ALA A 100 -2.83 26.02 -27.74
N SER A 101 -1.99 27.01 -28.09
CA SER A 101 -0.70 27.20 -27.46
C SER A 101 -0.57 28.56 -26.78
N ILE A 102 0.16 28.60 -25.69
CA ILE A 102 0.60 29.84 -25.06
C ILE A 102 1.61 30.58 -25.96
N ASN A 103 2.36 29.86 -26.79
CA ASN A 103 3.40 30.39 -27.68
C ASN A 103 2.87 31.44 -28.66
N ASP A 104 1.70 31.19 -29.22
CA ASP A 104 1.06 32.07 -30.21
C ASP A 104 -0.15 32.82 -29.65
N GLY A 105 -0.39 32.71 -28.35
CA GLY A 105 -1.50 33.37 -27.67
C GLY A 105 -2.88 32.78 -27.99
N SER A 106 -2.96 31.61 -28.61
CA SER A 106 -4.25 30.96 -28.90
C SER A 106 -4.86 30.29 -27.66
N TRP A 107 -4.03 29.85 -26.71
CA TRP A 107 -4.50 29.40 -25.39
C TRP A 107 -5.06 30.58 -24.60
N LYS A 108 -6.31 30.48 -24.16
CA LYS A 108 -7.03 31.52 -23.44
C LYS A 108 -7.35 31.16 -21.99
N GLY A 109 -6.96 29.97 -21.56
CA GLY A 109 -7.16 29.49 -20.20
C GLY A 109 -6.14 30.06 -19.21
N GLN A 110 -6.37 29.78 -17.93
CA GLN A 110 -5.40 30.10 -16.89
C GLN A 110 -4.18 29.18 -16.97
N GLY A 111 -3.01 29.77 -16.76
CA GLY A 111 -1.76 29.03 -16.82
C GLY A 111 -1.46 28.49 -18.23
N GLN A 112 -1.08 27.23 -18.30
CA GLN A 112 -0.69 26.56 -19.53
C GLN A 112 -1.77 25.56 -19.97
N ASN A 113 -1.82 25.25 -21.27
CA ASN A 113 -2.66 24.16 -21.77
C ASN A 113 -2.15 22.80 -21.23
N PRO A 114 -2.94 22.04 -20.47
CA PRO A 114 -2.47 20.81 -19.84
C PRO A 114 -2.10 19.70 -20.82
N ILE A 115 -2.73 19.69 -22.00
CA ILE A 115 -2.40 18.69 -23.04
C ILE A 115 -1.08 19.07 -23.70
N GLU A 116 -0.89 20.35 -24.06
CA GLU A 116 0.39 20.86 -24.58
C GLU A 116 1.53 20.62 -23.56
N TRP A 117 1.25 20.82 -22.27
CA TRP A 117 2.20 20.53 -21.19
C TRP A 117 2.65 19.07 -21.20
N LEU A 118 1.72 18.11 -21.24
CA LEU A 118 2.03 16.67 -21.21
C LEU A 118 2.86 16.26 -22.43
N GLU A 119 2.54 16.77 -23.62
CA GLU A 119 3.28 16.45 -24.85
C GLU A 119 4.70 17.01 -24.84
N ASN A 120 4.92 18.16 -24.18
CA ASN A 120 6.21 18.84 -24.15
C ASN A 120 7.04 18.56 -22.89
N ASN A 121 6.50 17.86 -21.92
CA ASN A 121 7.18 17.51 -20.67
C ASN A 121 7.08 16.00 -20.36
N PRO A 122 7.58 15.12 -21.23
CA PRO A 122 7.50 13.69 -21.01
C PRO A 122 8.34 13.26 -19.81
N LEU A 123 7.76 12.36 -19.00
CA LEU A 123 8.40 11.71 -17.86
C LEU A 123 8.33 10.20 -18.06
N THR A 124 9.49 9.57 -18.20
CA THR A 124 9.58 8.13 -18.45
C THR A 124 10.54 7.44 -17.49
N TYR A 125 10.18 6.20 -17.11
CA TYR A 125 11.03 5.34 -16.32
C TYR A 125 11.21 3.98 -16.98
N LYS A 126 12.44 3.47 -16.95
CA LYS A 126 12.76 2.09 -17.32
C LYS A 126 13.21 1.37 -16.06
N LYS A 127 12.57 0.26 -15.76
CA LYS A 127 12.87 -0.54 -14.57
C LYS A 127 13.22 -1.97 -14.97
N TYR A 128 14.35 -2.42 -14.49
CA TYR A 128 14.81 -3.81 -14.58
C TYR A 128 14.71 -4.41 -13.18
N LYS A 129 14.02 -5.54 -13.04
CA LYS A 129 13.89 -6.21 -11.75
C LYS A 129 14.17 -7.71 -11.90
N THR A 130 15.06 -8.22 -11.06
CA THR A 130 15.37 -9.64 -10.94
C THR A 130 15.12 -10.08 -9.51
N ILE A 131 14.33 -11.14 -9.34
CA ILE A 131 14.17 -11.85 -8.08
C ILE A 131 14.61 -13.29 -8.33
N SER A 132 15.63 -13.74 -7.60
CA SER A 132 16.18 -15.08 -7.75
C SER A 132 16.38 -15.73 -6.41
N THR A 133 16.01 -17.01 -6.32
CA THR A 133 16.25 -17.85 -5.16
C THR A 133 16.91 -19.13 -5.64
N LEU A 134 18.10 -19.41 -5.10
CA LEU A 134 18.82 -20.67 -5.30
C LEU A 134 18.83 -21.41 -3.99
N TYR A 135 18.58 -22.70 -4.00
CA TYR A 135 18.66 -23.50 -2.79
C TYR A 135 19.25 -24.89 -3.02
N ALA A 136 19.87 -25.40 -1.97
CA ALA A 136 20.27 -26.79 -1.85
C ALA A 136 19.65 -27.37 -0.58
N GLU A 137 19.09 -28.56 -0.70
CA GLU A 137 18.50 -29.33 0.39
C GLU A 137 19.19 -30.66 0.47
N VAL A 138 19.77 -30.98 1.65
CA VAL A 138 20.51 -32.19 1.93
C VAL A 138 19.74 -32.95 2.99
N LYS A 139 19.49 -34.24 2.73
CA LYS A 139 18.87 -35.21 3.67
C LYS A 139 19.88 -36.26 4.09
N PRO A 140 20.71 -35.98 5.14
CA PRO A 140 21.69 -36.97 5.62
C PRO A 140 21.02 -38.23 6.20
N MET A 141 19.82 -38.05 6.75
CA MET A 141 18.94 -39.07 7.31
C MET A 141 17.51 -38.81 6.85
N SER A 142 16.62 -39.81 6.93
CA SER A 142 15.23 -39.70 6.50
C SER A 142 14.47 -38.58 7.25
N ASN A 143 14.82 -38.33 8.48
CA ASN A 143 14.19 -37.41 9.41
C ASN A 143 14.96 -36.09 9.63
N LEU A 144 16.13 -35.89 9.00
CA LEU A 144 16.89 -34.66 9.07
C LEU A 144 17.02 -34.00 7.69
N THR A 145 16.54 -32.78 7.56
CA THR A 145 16.66 -31.95 6.36
C THR A 145 17.48 -30.71 6.67
N LEU A 146 18.60 -30.54 5.97
CA LEU A 146 19.44 -29.35 5.99
C LEU A 146 19.18 -28.57 4.71
N LYS A 147 18.84 -27.28 4.80
CA LYS A 147 18.58 -26.42 3.64
C LYS A 147 19.39 -25.15 3.73
N SER A 148 20.09 -24.82 2.65
CA SER A 148 20.71 -23.51 2.45
C SER A 148 20.05 -22.83 1.26
N GLN A 149 19.63 -21.59 1.45
CA GLN A 149 18.93 -20.80 0.44
C GLN A 149 19.61 -19.44 0.29
N PHE A 150 19.94 -19.08 -0.93
CA PHE A 150 20.45 -17.77 -1.31
C PHE A 150 19.36 -17.03 -2.08
N GLY A 151 19.05 -15.79 -1.67
CA GLY A 151 18.10 -14.90 -2.32
C GLY A 151 18.76 -13.64 -2.84
N LEU A 152 18.37 -13.22 -4.04
CA LEU A 152 18.71 -11.95 -4.67
C LEU A 152 17.43 -11.24 -5.08
N ASP A 153 17.24 -9.99 -4.63
CA ASP A 153 16.27 -9.04 -5.19
C ASP A 153 17.05 -7.82 -5.67
N PHE A 154 17.15 -7.67 -6.98
CA PHE A 154 17.85 -6.58 -7.65
C PHE A 154 16.86 -5.74 -8.44
N SER A 155 16.97 -4.41 -8.31
CA SER A 155 16.19 -3.45 -9.07
C SER A 155 17.08 -2.32 -9.56
N HIS A 156 17.08 -2.09 -10.87
CA HIS A 156 17.71 -0.93 -11.51
C HIS A 156 16.63 -0.07 -12.16
N VAL A 157 16.58 1.22 -11.82
CA VAL A 157 15.60 2.17 -12.36
C VAL A 157 16.35 3.33 -13.00
N THR A 158 16.01 3.66 -14.24
CA THR A 158 16.46 4.90 -14.88
C THR A 158 15.26 5.77 -15.20
N GLY A 159 15.30 7.04 -14.82
CA GLY A 159 14.29 8.04 -15.14
C GLY A 159 14.81 9.08 -16.09
N LEU A 160 13.95 9.56 -16.98
CA LEU A 160 14.20 10.67 -17.89
C LEU A 160 13.01 11.64 -17.78
N SER A 161 13.29 12.90 -17.44
CA SER A 161 12.32 14.00 -17.48
C SER A 161 12.84 15.05 -18.44
N LEU A 162 11.99 15.47 -19.35
CA LEU A 162 12.31 16.47 -20.36
C LEU A 162 11.35 17.66 -20.27
N SER A 163 11.81 18.82 -20.75
CA SER A 163 10.95 19.92 -21.15
C SER A 163 11.53 20.51 -22.43
N TYR A 164 10.75 20.42 -23.51
CA TYR A 164 11.24 20.79 -24.85
C TYR A 164 11.48 22.29 -24.97
N PRO A 165 12.58 22.73 -25.63
CA PRO A 165 12.88 24.14 -25.81
C PRO A 165 11.94 24.89 -26.78
N SER A 166 11.22 24.19 -27.66
CA SER A 166 10.17 24.80 -28.49
C SER A 166 8.93 25.20 -27.70
N TYR A 167 8.74 24.62 -26.51
CA TYR A 167 7.62 24.91 -25.64
C TYR A 167 7.77 26.30 -24.97
N ALA A 168 6.75 27.16 -25.07
CA ALA A 168 6.83 28.58 -24.74
C ALA A 168 7.40 28.96 -23.38
N PRO A 169 7.00 28.30 -22.28
CA PRO A 169 7.56 28.62 -20.98
C PRO A 169 9.07 28.44 -20.90
N ASN A 170 9.64 27.66 -21.83
CA ASN A 170 11.06 27.33 -21.89
C ASN A 170 11.75 27.79 -23.18
N LEU A 171 11.17 28.73 -23.91
CA LEU A 171 11.62 29.12 -25.26
C LEU A 171 13.16 29.27 -25.37
N GLY A 172 13.81 28.35 -26.08
CA GLY A 172 15.25 28.28 -26.21
C GLY A 172 16.02 27.81 -24.98
N ASP A 173 15.33 27.44 -23.91
CA ASP A 173 15.91 26.99 -22.61
C ASP A 173 15.32 25.65 -22.17
N GLY A 174 15.46 24.63 -22.96
CA GLY A 174 14.99 23.29 -22.64
C GLY A 174 15.59 22.76 -21.34
N TYR A 175 14.95 21.73 -20.79
CA TYR A 175 15.38 21.05 -19.58
C TYR A 175 15.46 19.55 -19.82
N ALA A 176 16.52 18.92 -19.33
CA ALA A 176 16.66 17.48 -19.27
C ALA A 176 17.22 17.05 -17.92
N SER A 177 16.60 16.03 -17.31
CA SER A 177 17.16 15.35 -16.14
C SER A 177 17.20 13.85 -16.34
N ARG A 178 18.26 13.24 -15.84
CA ARG A 178 18.39 11.78 -15.72
C ARG A 178 18.65 11.40 -14.28
N ASN A 179 17.97 10.38 -13.83
CA ASN A 179 18.27 9.71 -12.59
C ASN A 179 18.47 8.21 -12.82
N SER A 180 19.34 7.62 -12.02
CA SER A 180 19.59 6.18 -11.97
C SER A 180 19.59 5.76 -10.52
N SER A 181 18.94 4.66 -10.20
CA SER A 181 18.98 4.09 -8.86
C SER A 181 19.09 2.58 -8.92
N ASP A 182 19.95 2.05 -8.06
CA ASP A 182 20.17 0.63 -7.86
C ASP A 182 19.75 0.24 -6.44
N ALA A 183 19.00 -0.86 -6.32
CA ALA A 183 18.65 -1.47 -5.06
C ALA A 183 18.96 -2.96 -5.11
N VAL A 184 19.78 -3.43 -4.19
CA VAL A 184 20.22 -4.84 -4.08
C VAL A 184 19.89 -5.35 -2.70
N ASN A 185 19.11 -6.42 -2.62
CA ASN A 185 18.86 -7.15 -1.38
C ASN A 185 19.38 -8.58 -1.53
N LEU A 186 20.36 -8.94 -0.72
CA LEU A 186 20.94 -10.27 -0.65
C LEU A 186 20.49 -10.93 0.65
N SER A 187 20.07 -12.18 0.57
CA SER A 187 19.74 -12.99 1.74
C SER A 187 20.39 -14.36 1.68
N ILE A 188 20.80 -14.87 2.83
CA ILE A 188 21.19 -16.24 3.00
C ILE A 188 20.48 -16.80 4.22
N THR A 189 19.77 -17.93 4.03
CA THR A 189 19.03 -18.61 5.10
C THR A 189 19.47 -20.05 5.16
N ASN A 190 19.94 -20.49 6.32
CA ASN A 190 20.33 -21.85 6.60
C ASN A 190 19.40 -22.44 7.64
N THR A 191 18.84 -23.61 7.38
CA THR A 191 17.93 -24.29 8.30
C THR A 191 18.29 -25.76 8.46
N ALA A 192 18.06 -26.28 9.67
CA ALA A 192 18.10 -27.70 10.00
C ALA A 192 16.74 -28.09 10.57
N ASN A 193 16.05 -29.00 9.92
CA ASN A 193 14.74 -29.49 10.34
C ASN A 193 14.86 -30.97 10.69
N TYR A 194 14.55 -31.31 11.95
CA TYR A 194 14.58 -32.68 12.47
C TYR A 194 13.20 -33.09 12.94
N GLN A 195 12.72 -34.24 12.43
CA GLN A 195 11.40 -34.77 12.76
C GLN A 195 11.58 -36.16 13.40
N PHE A 196 10.85 -36.43 14.48
CA PHE A 196 10.81 -37.72 15.12
C PHE A 196 9.47 -37.94 15.81
N ASP A 197 9.14 -39.19 15.99
CA ASP A 197 7.97 -39.64 16.74
C ASP A 197 8.36 -40.57 17.87
N LEU A 198 7.51 -40.62 18.89
CA LEU A 198 7.59 -41.55 19.99
C LEU A 198 6.25 -42.30 20.08
N GLU A 199 6.33 -43.62 20.04
CA GLU A 199 5.19 -44.54 20.19
C GLU A 199 4.06 -44.30 19.14
N ASP A 200 4.38 -43.73 17.95
CA ASP A 200 3.43 -43.37 16.90
C ASP A 200 2.29 -42.41 17.37
N GLU A 201 2.41 -41.84 18.56
CA GLU A 201 1.40 -40.94 19.18
C GLU A 201 1.91 -39.52 19.37
N HIS A 202 3.22 -39.37 19.57
CA HIS A 202 3.86 -38.08 19.87
C HIS A 202 4.77 -37.68 18.72
N PHE A 203 4.37 -36.69 17.95
CA PHE A 203 5.16 -36.20 16.81
C PHE A 203 5.84 -34.89 17.16
N PHE A 204 7.13 -34.80 16.88
CA PHE A 204 7.95 -33.64 17.13
C PHE A 204 8.61 -33.16 15.85
N THR A 205 8.61 -31.82 15.65
CA THR A 205 9.42 -31.14 14.64
C THR A 205 10.27 -30.08 15.32
N ILE A 206 11.58 -30.12 15.11
CA ILE A 206 12.51 -29.12 15.62
C ILE A 206 13.18 -28.46 14.43
N LEU A 207 13.04 -27.14 14.34
CA LEU A 207 13.69 -26.30 13.34
C LEU A 207 14.71 -25.39 14.03
N LEU A 208 15.94 -25.39 13.54
CA LEU A 208 16.97 -24.40 13.88
C LEU A 208 17.36 -23.65 12.62
N GLY A 209 17.60 -22.35 12.73
CA GLY A 209 17.94 -21.56 11.57
C GLY A 209 18.82 -20.34 11.88
N GLN A 210 19.49 -19.91 10.83
CA GLN A 210 20.27 -18.67 10.78
C GLN A 210 19.93 -17.95 9.49
N GLU A 211 19.82 -16.60 9.55
CA GLU A 211 19.54 -15.76 8.39
C GLU A 211 20.44 -14.53 8.42
N GLY A 212 20.99 -14.18 7.27
CA GLY A 212 21.70 -12.94 7.04
C GLY A 212 21.07 -12.19 5.87
N ILE A 213 20.83 -10.88 6.03
CA ILE A 213 20.31 -9.99 5.00
C ILE A 213 21.24 -8.80 4.86
N LYS A 214 21.56 -8.42 3.62
CA LYS A 214 22.25 -7.17 3.29
C LYS A 214 21.52 -6.46 2.19
N TYR A 215 21.15 -5.21 2.47
CA TYR A 215 20.55 -4.30 1.53
C TYR A 215 21.51 -3.16 1.19
N HIS A 216 21.61 -2.81 -0.07
CA HIS A 216 22.33 -1.67 -0.59
C HIS A 216 21.43 -0.90 -1.55
N TYR A 217 21.41 0.39 -1.40
CA TYR A 217 20.74 1.32 -2.30
C TYR A 217 21.68 2.46 -2.64
N GLU A 218 21.78 2.79 -3.92
CA GLU A 218 22.41 4.02 -4.36
C GLU A 218 21.59 4.71 -5.44
N ASN A 219 21.66 6.02 -5.48
CA ASN A 219 21.10 6.80 -6.58
C ASN A 219 22.07 7.87 -7.07
N PHE A 220 21.90 8.19 -8.33
CA PHE A 220 22.60 9.27 -8.99
C PHE A 220 21.62 10.02 -9.90
N GLY A 221 21.64 11.36 -9.84
CA GLY A 221 20.80 12.19 -10.68
C GLY A 221 21.51 13.46 -11.11
N VAL A 222 21.25 13.88 -12.32
CA VAL A 222 21.81 15.11 -12.92
C VAL A 222 20.77 15.77 -13.81
N ALA A 223 20.77 17.11 -13.82
CA ALA A 223 19.91 17.87 -14.70
C ALA A 223 20.67 19.06 -15.32
N THR A 224 20.29 19.39 -16.55
CA THR A 224 20.81 20.52 -17.29
C THR A 224 19.68 21.33 -17.94
N ARG A 225 19.97 22.59 -18.22
CA ARG A 225 19.15 23.49 -19.03
C ARG A 225 19.94 24.03 -20.22
N GLY A 226 19.22 24.65 -21.14
CA GLY A 226 19.82 25.24 -22.33
C GLY A 226 19.94 24.26 -23.50
N GLN A 227 19.11 23.22 -23.53
CA GLN A 227 18.84 22.48 -24.77
C GLN A 227 18.18 23.42 -25.76
N THR A 228 18.65 23.44 -26.99
CA THR A 228 18.25 24.41 -28.01
C THR A 228 17.35 23.82 -29.10
N ASN A 229 17.16 22.50 -29.10
CA ASN A 229 16.37 21.78 -30.10
C ASN A 229 15.68 20.57 -29.45
N ASP A 230 14.42 20.30 -29.80
CA ASP A 230 13.62 19.19 -29.26
C ASP A 230 14.20 17.80 -29.54
N LYS A 231 15.12 17.68 -30.51
CA LYS A 231 15.83 16.42 -30.78
C LYS A 231 17.06 16.22 -29.89
N LEU A 232 17.50 17.27 -29.17
CA LEU A 232 18.64 17.23 -28.26
C LEU A 232 18.11 16.97 -26.82
N THR A 233 17.69 15.76 -26.55
CA THR A 233 16.97 15.37 -25.33
C THR A 233 17.85 14.78 -24.22
N ASP A 234 19.18 14.80 -24.39
CA ASP A 234 20.08 14.29 -23.35
C ASP A 234 20.59 15.42 -22.44
N VAL A 235 20.90 15.07 -21.19
CA VAL A 235 21.53 16.00 -20.23
C VAL A 235 22.87 16.55 -20.74
N GLY A 236 23.61 15.78 -21.53
CA GLY A 236 24.87 16.20 -22.12
C GLY A 236 24.73 17.28 -23.20
N THR A 237 23.54 17.60 -23.70
CA THR A 237 23.27 18.62 -24.70
C THR A 237 22.87 19.97 -24.11
N GLY A 238 22.68 20.06 -22.81
CA GLY A 238 22.41 21.31 -22.10
C GLY A 238 23.67 22.12 -21.91
N THR A 239 23.54 23.45 -21.98
CA THR A 239 24.67 24.39 -21.85
C THR A 239 24.93 24.81 -20.40
N ARG A 240 24.01 24.56 -19.49
CA ARG A 240 24.09 24.97 -18.07
C ARG A 240 23.68 23.82 -17.16
N ALA A 241 24.54 23.48 -16.18
CA ALA A 241 24.13 22.61 -15.07
C ALA A 241 23.08 23.32 -14.20
N THR A 242 22.14 22.55 -13.69
CA THR A 242 21.21 23.05 -12.67
C THR A 242 21.77 22.78 -11.27
N SER A 243 21.18 23.38 -10.25
CA SER A 243 21.48 23.04 -8.84
C SER A 243 20.94 21.66 -8.44
N TRP A 244 20.16 20.99 -9.29
CA TRP A 244 19.64 19.67 -9.04
C TRP A 244 20.67 18.60 -9.40
N ASN A 245 21.48 18.24 -8.41
CA ASN A 245 22.35 17.07 -8.44
C ASN A 245 21.96 16.23 -7.23
N SER A 246 21.72 14.96 -7.45
CA SER A 246 21.32 14.02 -6.40
C SER A 246 22.27 12.85 -6.36
N THR A 247 22.88 12.61 -5.21
CA THR A 247 23.61 11.38 -4.93
C THR A 247 23.23 10.92 -3.52
N ALA A 248 22.88 9.68 -3.36
CA ALA A 248 22.67 9.09 -2.04
C ALA A 248 23.04 7.61 -2.08
N ALA A 249 23.61 7.13 -0.98
CA ALA A 249 23.82 5.71 -0.75
C ALA A 249 23.29 5.35 0.64
N SER A 250 22.69 4.18 0.76
CA SER A 250 22.08 3.74 2.01
C SER A 250 22.15 2.23 2.15
N ASP A 251 22.67 1.77 3.30
CA ASP A 251 22.88 0.36 3.61
C ASP A 251 22.17 -0.02 4.91
N TYR A 252 21.67 -1.26 4.94
CA TYR A 252 21.36 -1.92 6.20
C TYR A 252 21.63 -3.42 6.12
N SER A 253 21.79 -4.03 7.29
CA SER A 253 21.94 -5.47 7.40
C SER A 253 21.22 -6.03 8.62
N TYR A 254 20.80 -7.29 8.48
CA TYR A 254 20.26 -8.09 9.58
C TYR A 254 21.04 -9.38 9.72
N LEU A 255 21.16 -9.83 10.95
CA LEU A 255 21.63 -11.16 11.31
C LEU A 255 20.66 -11.74 12.35
N SER A 256 20.17 -12.94 12.08
CA SER A 256 19.15 -13.56 12.90
C SER A 256 19.49 -15.03 13.19
N PHE A 257 19.16 -15.46 14.40
CA PHE A 257 19.20 -16.86 14.82
C PHE A 257 17.83 -17.24 15.37
N PHE A 258 17.29 -18.38 14.95
CA PHE A 258 15.96 -18.80 15.37
C PHE A 258 15.84 -20.29 15.58
N GLY A 259 14.90 -20.66 16.43
CA GLY A 259 14.51 -22.02 16.68
C GLY A 259 13.01 -22.14 16.86
N ARG A 260 12.45 -23.27 16.44
CA ARG A 260 11.05 -23.62 16.62
C ARG A 260 10.91 -25.08 16.99
N GLY A 261 10.11 -25.39 17.98
CA GLY A 261 9.65 -26.71 18.32
C GLY A 261 8.16 -26.84 18.07
N GLU A 262 7.73 -27.88 17.42
CA GLU A 262 6.33 -28.24 17.22
C GLU A 262 6.08 -29.62 17.80
N TYR A 263 4.93 -29.77 18.43
CA TYR A 263 4.46 -31.00 19.04
C TYR A 263 3.03 -31.30 18.61
N ASN A 264 2.77 -32.51 18.19
CA ASN A 264 1.45 -33.01 17.90
C ASN A 264 1.22 -34.32 18.71
N PHE A 265 0.14 -34.36 19.45
CA PHE A 265 -0.32 -35.51 20.19
C PHE A 265 -1.58 -36.09 19.55
N GLN A 266 -1.47 -37.23 18.87
CA GLN A 266 -2.60 -37.99 18.29
C GLN A 266 -3.55 -37.15 17.43
N ASP A 267 -3.09 -36.08 16.77
CA ASP A 267 -3.91 -35.09 16.06
C ASP A 267 -5.01 -34.43 16.93
N ARG A 268 -4.85 -34.47 18.26
CA ARG A 268 -5.76 -33.90 19.24
C ARG A 268 -5.27 -32.58 19.79
N ILE A 269 -3.99 -32.55 20.17
CA ILE A 269 -3.35 -31.36 20.75
C ILE A 269 -2.11 -31.04 19.93
N TYR A 270 -2.04 -29.80 19.48
CA TYR A 270 -0.88 -29.23 18.81
C TYR A 270 -0.34 -28.12 19.68
N ALA A 271 0.97 -28.10 19.86
CA ALA A 271 1.66 -27.02 20.56
C ALA A 271 2.89 -26.60 19.78
N ASP A 272 3.19 -25.32 19.78
CA ASP A 272 4.42 -24.80 19.22
C ASP A 272 5.05 -23.76 20.15
N PHE A 273 6.38 -23.68 20.05
CA PHE A 273 7.18 -22.64 20.66
C PHE A 273 8.26 -22.20 19.69
N SER A 274 8.41 -20.89 19.51
CA SER A 274 9.50 -20.33 18.71
C SER A 274 10.25 -19.25 19.46
N VAL A 275 11.53 -19.13 19.18
CA VAL A 275 12.38 -18.03 19.64
C VAL A 275 13.25 -17.54 18.49
N ARG A 276 13.42 -16.22 18.39
CA ARG A 276 14.25 -15.57 17.38
C ARG A 276 15.01 -14.40 17.99
N ALA A 277 16.30 -14.35 17.77
CA ALA A 277 17.15 -13.22 18.10
C ALA A 277 17.55 -12.51 16.81
N ASP A 278 17.19 -11.23 16.69
CA ASP A 278 17.43 -10.41 15.51
C ASP A 278 18.36 -9.24 15.84
N GLY A 279 19.41 -9.08 15.06
CA GLY A 279 20.32 -7.95 15.09
C GLY A 279 20.13 -7.06 13.86
N SER A 280 19.98 -5.75 14.02
CA SER A 280 19.83 -4.79 12.93
C SER A 280 20.87 -3.69 13.00
N SER A 281 21.49 -3.37 11.86
CA SER A 281 22.43 -2.25 11.75
C SER A 281 21.77 -0.86 11.85
N ARG A 282 20.43 -0.79 11.81
CA ARG A 282 19.68 0.47 11.96
C ARG A 282 19.68 1.01 13.38
N PHE A 283 20.04 0.17 14.34
CA PHE A 283 19.97 0.50 15.76
C PHE A 283 21.34 0.71 16.40
N GLY A 284 21.34 1.45 17.49
CA GLY A 284 22.50 1.72 18.30
C GLY A 284 23.06 0.45 18.95
N LYS A 285 24.25 0.57 19.54
CA LYS A 285 24.98 -0.58 20.09
C LYS A 285 24.19 -1.32 21.17
N SER A 286 23.50 -0.59 22.04
CA SER A 286 22.70 -1.14 23.15
C SER A 286 21.36 -1.72 22.71
N GLY A 287 20.74 -1.15 21.66
CA GLY A 287 19.43 -1.57 21.12
C GLY A 287 19.49 -2.48 19.91
N ARG A 288 20.69 -2.84 19.45
CA ARG A 288 20.89 -3.55 18.17
C ARG A 288 20.23 -4.92 18.10
N TRP A 289 20.32 -5.70 19.19
CA TRP A 289 19.75 -7.03 19.29
C TRP A 289 18.46 -7.05 20.09
N ALA A 290 17.47 -7.76 19.58
CA ALA A 290 16.26 -8.07 20.32
C ALA A 290 15.91 -9.54 20.18
N THR A 291 15.28 -10.08 21.22
CA THR A 291 14.79 -11.46 21.23
C THR A 291 13.26 -11.44 21.24
N PHE A 292 12.68 -12.20 20.32
CA PHE A 292 11.25 -12.39 20.16
C PHE A 292 10.92 -13.86 20.36
N TRP A 293 9.72 -14.12 20.82
CA TRP A 293 9.24 -15.47 21.05
C TRP A 293 7.76 -15.58 20.76
N SER A 294 7.30 -16.76 20.43
CA SER A 294 5.88 -17.09 20.35
C SER A 294 5.60 -18.48 20.85
N SER A 295 4.39 -18.67 21.36
CA SER A 295 3.88 -19.99 21.74
C SER A 295 2.40 -20.08 21.36
N GLY A 296 2.02 -21.25 20.86
CA GLY A 296 0.64 -21.56 20.50
C GLY A 296 0.23 -22.94 20.98
N VAL A 297 -1.03 -23.09 21.30
CA VAL A 297 -1.68 -24.38 21.57
C VAL A 297 -3.00 -24.42 20.80
N MET A 298 -3.20 -25.49 20.05
CA MET A 298 -4.46 -25.78 19.38
C MET A 298 -5.01 -27.11 19.87
N TRP A 299 -6.27 -27.11 20.26
CA TRP A 299 -7.01 -28.32 20.66
C TRP A 299 -8.01 -28.66 19.56
N ASN A 300 -7.85 -29.83 18.99
CA ASN A 300 -8.76 -30.37 18.00
C ASN A 300 -9.88 -31.16 18.71
N LEU A 301 -10.91 -30.45 19.11
CA LEU A 301 -12.07 -30.97 19.85
C LEU A 301 -12.76 -32.10 19.08
N ARG A 302 -12.76 -32.06 17.75
CA ARG A 302 -13.41 -33.08 16.92
C ARG A 302 -12.80 -34.48 17.11
N ASN A 303 -11.52 -34.56 17.44
CA ASN A 303 -10.83 -35.82 17.63
C ASN A 303 -10.99 -36.40 19.04
N GLU A 304 -11.71 -35.69 19.92
CA GLU A 304 -12.02 -36.17 21.28
C GLU A 304 -13.16 -37.19 21.29
N ALA A 305 -13.15 -38.06 22.31
CA ALA A 305 -14.14 -39.11 22.48
C ALA A 305 -15.59 -38.56 22.64
N PHE A 306 -15.75 -37.44 23.35
CA PHE A 306 -17.05 -36.80 23.54
C PHE A 306 -17.62 -36.17 22.25
N ALA A 307 -16.78 -35.89 21.26
CA ALA A 307 -17.20 -35.29 19.99
C ALA A 307 -17.63 -36.36 18.96
N GLN A 308 -17.50 -37.64 19.26
CA GLN A 308 -17.83 -38.71 18.31
C GLN A 308 -19.30 -38.69 17.88
N GLU A 309 -20.21 -38.33 18.79
CA GLU A 309 -21.65 -38.25 18.51
C GLU A 309 -22.02 -37.12 17.54
N TYR A 310 -21.13 -36.12 17.34
CA TYR A 310 -21.37 -34.96 16.51
C TYR A 310 -20.69 -35.00 15.17
N ARG A 311 -19.89 -36.06 14.87
CA ARG A 311 -19.04 -36.18 13.67
C ARG A 311 -19.79 -36.15 12.36
N ASP A 312 -21.05 -36.49 12.31
CA ASP A 312 -21.87 -36.49 11.10
C ASP A 312 -22.14 -35.07 10.61
N TRP A 313 -22.23 -34.10 11.49
CA TRP A 313 -22.48 -32.71 11.12
C TRP A 313 -21.36 -31.75 11.52
N LEU A 314 -20.54 -32.06 12.52
CA LEU A 314 -19.39 -31.28 12.98
C LEU A 314 -18.11 -31.85 12.37
N THR A 315 -17.66 -31.29 11.24
CA THR A 315 -16.52 -31.79 10.48
C THR A 315 -15.18 -31.21 10.92
N THR A 316 -15.21 -30.01 11.54
CA THR A 316 -14.06 -29.36 12.16
C THR A 316 -14.52 -28.70 13.45
N ALA A 317 -13.74 -28.84 14.52
CA ALA A 317 -13.93 -28.09 15.76
C ALA A 317 -12.56 -27.93 16.42
N GLN A 318 -11.99 -26.75 16.30
CA GLN A 318 -10.65 -26.45 16.81
C GLN A 318 -10.67 -25.14 17.57
N VAL A 319 -10.02 -25.12 18.73
CA VAL A 319 -9.75 -23.90 19.51
C VAL A 319 -8.26 -23.71 19.59
N ALA A 320 -7.79 -22.54 19.22
CA ALA A 320 -6.37 -22.20 19.29
C ALA A 320 -6.15 -20.92 20.11
N VAL A 321 -5.13 -20.94 20.95
CA VAL A 321 -4.63 -19.77 21.67
C VAL A 321 -3.17 -19.59 21.32
N SER A 322 -2.79 -18.40 20.91
CA SER A 322 -1.38 -18.07 20.68
C SER A 322 -1.02 -16.73 21.30
N THR A 323 0.22 -16.62 21.76
CA THR A 323 0.76 -15.36 22.25
C THR A 323 2.25 -15.27 21.88
N GLY A 324 2.72 -14.05 21.67
CA GLY A 324 4.12 -13.85 21.33
C GLY A 324 4.47 -12.40 21.07
N THR A 325 5.76 -12.17 20.87
CA THR A 325 6.31 -10.85 20.59
C THR A 325 6.93 -10.83 19.20
N SER A 326 6.80 -9.70 18.52
CA SER A 326 7.53 -9.38 17.28
C SER A 326 8.15 -7.99 17.38
N GLY A 327 9.13 -7.70 16.52
CA GLY A 327 9.81 -6.42 16.47
C GLY A 327 9.55 -5.66 15.20
N ASN A 328 9.59 -4.32 15.30
CA ASN A 328 9.61 -3.42 14.17
C ASN A 328 10.90 -2.61 14.18
N SER A 329 11.55 -2.50 13.02
CA SER A 329 12.78 -1.73 12.78
C SER A 329 12.63 -0.78 11.59
N SER A 330 11.39 -0.44 11.21
CA SER A 330 11.07 0.39 10.05
C SER A 330 11.31 1.87 10.37
N ILE A 331 12.58 2.26 10.42
CA ILE A 331 13.07 3.64 10.51
C ILE A 331 14.09 3.88 9.39
N PRO A 332 14.40 5.15 9.07
CA PRO A 332 15.51 5.46 8.18
C PRO A 332 16.82 4.87 8.68
N ASN A 333 17.77 4.63 7.79
CA ASN A 333 19.08 4.12 8.16
C ASN A 333 19.88 5.22 8.87
N TYR A 334 20.78 4.79 9.76
CA TYR A 334 21.74 5.67 10.47
C TYR A 334 21.16 6.59 11.55
N GLU A 335 19.86 6.51 11.90
CA GLU A 335 19.22 7.39 12.90
C GLU A 335 19.83 7.29 14.31
N HIS A 336 20.60 6.23 14.57
CA HIS A 336 21.36 6.09 15.82
C HIS A 336 22.70 6.84 15.84
N LEU A 337 23.17 7.34 14.67
CA LEU A 337 24.46 8.03 14.51
C LEU A 337 24.29 9.54 14.59
N ALA A 338 25.30 10.22 15.16
CA ALA A 338 25.46 11.65 14.93
C ALA A 338 26.07 11.86 13.55
N LEU A 339 25.37 12.60 12.69
CA LEU A 339 25.79 12.85 11.32
C LEU A 339 26.15 14.32 11.09
N VAL A 340 27.10 14.52 10.18
CA VAL A 340 27.45 15.83 9.66
C VAL A 340 27.17 15.90 8.17
N GLY A 341 26.75 17.06 7.68
CA GLY A 341 26.50 17.33 6.27
C GLY A 341 27.28 18.52 5.78
N GLY A 342 27.60 18.53 4.49
CA GLY A 342 28.10 19.72 3.81
C GLY A 342 26.94 20.67 3.51
N GLY A 343 27.27 21.95 3.28
CA GLY A 343 26.27 22.93 2.86
C GLY A 343 26.39 24.31 3.50
N PRO A 344 26.77 24.46 4.78
CA PRO A 344 27.10 25.78 5.29
C PRO A 344 28.27 26.37 4.49
N ASP A 345 28.07 27.58 4.02
CA ASP A 345 29.08 28.36 3.33
C ASP A 345 29.51 29.49 4.26
N TYR A 346 30.81 29.61 4.52
CA TYR A 346 31.37 30.74 5.27
C TYR A 346 32.25 31.55 4.32
N VAL A 347 31.68 32.64 3.77
CA VAL A 347 32.39 33.59 2.89
C VAL A 347 32.98 32.90 1.65
N GLY A 348 32.26 31.91 1.09
CA GLY A 348 32.68 31.14 -0.10
C GLY A 348 33.48 29.88 0.19
N ASP A 349 33.83 29.61 1.44
CA ASP A 349 34.50 28.39 1.87
C ASP A 349 33.48 27.33 2.30
N ALA A 350 33.57 26.12 1.72
CA ALA A 350 32.68 25.02 2.05
C ALA A 350 32.88 24.54 3.49
N GLY A 351 31.80 24.55 4.25
CA GLY A 351 31.80 24.10 5.66
C GLY A 351 31.01 22.79 5.83
N VAL A 352 31.15 22.22 7.03
CA VAL A 352 30.33 21.08 7.47
C VAL A 352 29.62 21.45 8.79
N ALA A 353 28.38 20.98 8.92
CA ALA A 353 27.59 21.15 10.14
C ALA A 353 26.94 19.84 10.58
N PRO A 354 26.70 19.67 11.88
CA PRO A 354 25.87 18.57 12.35
C PRO A 354 24.45 18.68 11.76
N ILE A 355 23.96 17.57 11.21
CA ILE A 355 22.61 17.49 10.59
C ILE A 355 21.66 16.59 11.37
N GLN A 356 22.18 15.75 12.26
CA GLN A 356 21.41 14.78 13.03
C GLN A 356 22.07 14.51 14.38
N PRO A 357 21.29 14.49 15.49
CA PRO A 357 21.78 14.07 16.80
C PRO A 357 21.84 12.54 16.87
N GLY A 358 22.92 12.00 17.45
CA GLY A 358 23.02 10.56 17.68
C GLY A 358 22.07 10.06 18.78
N ASN A 359 21.63 8.80 18.65
CA ASN A 359 20.91 8.08 19.70
C ASN A 359 21.44 6.64 19.82
N PRO A 360 22.49 6.37 20.62
CA PRO A 360 23.07 5.04 20.74
C PRO A 360 22.15 4.02 21.41
N ASP A 361 21.07 4.47 22.09
CA ASP A 361 20.10 3.63 22.77
C ASP A 361 18.88 3.31 21.90
N LEU A 362 18.83 3.83 20.67
CA LEU A 362 17.76 3.56 19.73
C LEU A 362 17.71 2.05 19.41
N GLY A 363 16.55 1.43 19.60
CA GLY A 363 16.34 0.00 19.47
C GLY A 363 15.00 -0.38 18.86
N TRP A 364 14.63 -1.64 19.00
CA TRP A 364 13.44 -2.21 18.43
C TRP A 364 12.16 -1.73 19.12
N GLU A 365 11.16 -1.39 18.32
CA GLU A 365 9.77 -1.34 18.76
C GLU A 365 9.26 -2.77 18.95
N LYS A 366 8.45 -3.01 19.98
CA LYS A 366 7.93 -4.33 20.34
C LYS A 366 6.42 -4.37 20.22
N LEU A 367 5.92 -5.39 19.54
CA LEU A 367 4.51 -5.71 19.44
C LEU A 367 4.27 -7.05 20.15
N TRP A 368 3.43 -7.04 21.18
CA TRP A 368 2.93 -8.24 21.85
C TRP A 368 1.55 -8.55 21.31
N THR A 369 1.39 -9.72 20.70
CA THR A 369 0.12 -10.19 20.16
C THR A 369 -0.38 -11.39 20.97
N THR A 370 -1.68 -11.40 21.28
CA THR A 370 -2.39 -12.57 21.85
C THR A 370 -3.63 -12.80 21.02
N ASN A 371 -3.83 -14.03 20.54
CA ASN A 371 -4.95 -14.43 19.70
C ASN A 371 -5.69 -15.60 20.34
N LEU A 372 -7.02 -15.58 20.19
CA LEU A 372 -7.91 -16.72 20.42
C LEU A 372 -8.64 -16.98 19.10
N ALA A 373 -8.49 -18.18 18.55
CA ALA A 373 -9.14 -18.59 17.31
C ALA A 373 -10.07 -19.79 17.55
N LEU A 374 -11.21 -19.78 16.88
CA LEU A 374 -12.17 -20.86 16.83
C LEU A 374 -12.44 -21.20 15.37
N HIS A 375 -12.18 -22.46 14.98
CA HIS A 375 -12.43 -22.98 13.64
C HIS A 375 -13.51 -24.05 13.72
N LEU A 376 -14.64 -23.82 13.07
CA LEU A 376 -15.78 -24.74 13.02
C LEU A 376 -16.09 -25.13 11.58
N GLY A 377 -16.28 -26.41 11.32
CA GLY A 377 -16.74 -26.93 10.04
C GLY A 377 -18.02 -27.75 10.23
N PHE A 378 -19.00 -27.51 9.38
CA PHE A 378 -20.30 -28.16 9.47
C PHE A 378 -20.66 -28.85 8.16
N TRP A 379 -21.10 -30.12 8.23
CA TRP A 379 -21.55 -30.95 7.10
C TRP A 379 -20.56 -31.03 5.92
N SER A 380 -19.25 -30.78 6.15
CA SER A 380 -18.23 -30.60 5.12
C SER A 380 -18.54 -29.51 4.08
N ARG A 381 -19.44 -28.59 4.42
CA ARG A 381 -19.94 -27.55 3.50
C ARG A 381 -19.83 -26.14 4.03
N LEU A 382 -19.89 -25.95 5.32
CA LEU A 382 -19.85 -24.63 5.96
C LEU A 382 -18.63 -24.56 6.87
N ASN A 383 -17.78 -23.56 6.69
CA ASN A 383 -16.68 -23.23 7.58
C ASN A 383 -16.93 -21.87 8.22
N VAL A 384 -16.66 -21.78 9.50
CA VAL A 384 -16.75 -20.55 10.31
C VAL A 384 -15.47 -20.40 11.10
N ASP A 385 -14.74 -19.32 10.85
CA ASP A 385 -13.52 -18.97 11.58
C ASP A 385 -13.76 -17.67 12.33
N LEU A 386 -13.57 -17.70 13.65
CA LEU A 386 -13.62 -16.52 14.51
C LEU A 386 -12.27 -16.33 15.17
N GLU A 387 -11.70 -15.14 15.04
CA GLU A 387 -10.46 -14.75 15.71
C GLU A 387 -10.69 -13.50 16.56
N LEU A 388 -10.20 -13.54 17.80
CA LEU A 388 -10.16 -12.41 18.72
C LEU A 388 -8.70 -12.10 19.02
N TYR A 389 -8.30 -10.84 18.88
CA TYR A 389 -6.91 -10.45 19.11
C TYR A 389 -6.75 -9.24 20.01
N ASN A 390 -5.62 -9.21 20.72
CA ASN A 390 -5.09 -8.05 21.42
C ASN A 390 -3.63 -7.86 21.02
N LYS A 391 -3.31 -6.68 20.46
CA LYS A 391 -1.98 -6.29 19.99
C LYS A 391 -1.54 -5.07 20.79
N LEU A 392 -0.51 -5.22 21.62
CA LEU A 392 0.07 -4.15 22.43
C LEU A 392 1.43 -3.76 21.84
N THR A 393 1.53 -2.55 21.32
CA THR A 393 2.79 -1.96 20.87
C THR A 393 3.41 -1.18 22.03
N THR A 394 4.69 -1.42 22.29
CA THR A 394 5.49 -0.71 23.31
C THR A 394 6.82 -0.25 22.69
N ASN A 395 7.44 0.74 23.30
CA ASN A 395 8.68 1.33 22.78
C ASN A 395 8.52 1.77 21.31
N MET A 396 7.40 2.44 20.99
CA MET A 396 7.14 2.91 19.63
C MET A 396 8.28 3.79 19.13
N LEU A 397 8.64 3.61 17.87
CA LEU A 397 9.65 4.43 17.19
C LEU A 397 9.01 5.75 16.77
N MET A 398 9.38 6.85 17.42
CA MET A 398 8.81 8.17 17.19
C MET A 398 9.90 9.24 17.06
N GLN A 399 9.62 10.25 16.26
CA GLN A 399 10.38 11.50 16.22
C GLN A 399 9.95 12.37 17.41
N VAL A 400 10.76 12.42 18.44
CA VAL A 400 10.49 13.22 19.65
C VAL A 400 11.00 14.64 19.44
N PRO A 401 10.13 15.66 19.55
CA PRO A 401 10.55 17.06 19.46
C PRO A 401 11.63 17.41 20.46
N GLN A 402 12.60 18.21 20.03
CA GLN A 402 13.70 18.70 20.85
C GLN A 402 13.67 20.23 20.87
N SER A 403 14.04 20.80 22.01
CA SER A 403 14.28 22.24 22.07
C SER A 403 15.58 22.60 21.33
N TYR A 404 15.48 23.45 20.33
CA TYR A 404 16.64 23.93 19.56
C TYR A 404 17.78 24.45 20.45
N ALA A 405 17.44 25.11 21.56
CA ALA A 405 18.41 25.70 22.47
C ALA A 405 19.24 24.66 23.26
N THR A 406 18.64 23.52 23.57
CA THR A 406 19.28 22.47 24.39
C THR A 406 19.77 21.27 23.59
N SER A 407 19.27 21.10 22.36
CA SER A 407 19.63 19.98 21.50
C SER A 407 20.84 20.24 20.58
N GLY A 408 21.38 21.47 20.60
CA GLY A 408 22.40 21.88 19.63
C GLY A 408 21.84 22.27 18.27
N GLY A 409 20.56 22.69 18.18
CA GLY A 409 19.93 23.15 16.97
C GLY A 409 19.10 22.10 16.24
N PHE A 410 18.82 20.96 16.86
CA PHE A 410 18.00 19.90 16.25
C PHE A 410 16.54 20.00 16.69
N GLY A 411 15.62 19.86 15.72
CA GLY A 411 14.18 19.94 15.98
C GLY A 411 13.56 18.65 16.52
N TYR A 412 14.18 17.50 16.26
CA TYR A 412 13.70 16.19 16.72
C TYR A 412 14.83 15.16 16.86
N LYS A 413 14.52 14.07 17.54
CA LYS A 413 15.36 12.89 17.66
C LYS A 413 14.50 11.63 17.64
N TRP A 414 14.90 10.59 16.89
CA TRP A 414 14.26 9.28 16.96
C TRP A 414 14.49 8.64 18.32
N SER A 415 13.42 8.14 18.93
CA SER A 415 13.46 7.49 20.24
C SER A 415 12.41 6.40 20.36
N ASN A 416 12.67 5.44 21.22
CA ASN A 416 11.73 4.37 21.57
C ASN A 416 10.84 4.84 22.73
N VAL A 417 9.68 5.40 22.40
CA VAL A 417 8.77 6.02 23.38
C VAL A 417 7.31 5.81 22.97
N GLY A 418 6.44 5.76 23.97
CA GLY A 418 5.03 5.62 23.74
C GLY A 418 4.56 4.19 23.54
N GLY A 419 3.25 4.05 23.47
CA GLY A 419 2.58 2.77 23.34
C GLY A 419 1.17 2.90 22.72
N MET A 420 0.71 1.81 22.17
CA MET A 420 -0.60 1.73 21.50
C MET A 420 -1.19 0.33 21.66
N VAL A 421 -2.50 0.23 21.77
CA VAL A 421 -3.20 -1.04 21.73
C VAL A 421 -4.17 -1.09 20.54
N ASN A 422 -4.17 -2.24 19.86
CA ASN A 422 -5.19 -2.62 18.89
C ASN A 422 -5.89 -3.88 19.39
N ARG A 423 -7.22 -3.87 19.44
CA ARG A 423 -8.04 -5.01 19.80
C ARG A 423 -9.11 -5.23 18.75
N GLY A 424 -9.35 -6.47 18.40
CA GLY A 424 -10.33 -6.72 17.37
C GLY A 424 -10.90 -8.11 17.36
N ALA A 425 -11.88 -8.26 16.47
CA ALA A 425 -12.53 -9.52 16.16
C ALA A 425 -12.62 -9.65 14.63
N GLU A 426 -12.33 -10.84 14.15
CA GLU A 426 -12.43 -11.20 12.73
C GLU A 426 -13.31 -12.44 12.60
N LEU A 427 -14.29 -12.38 11.70
CA LEU A 427 -15.18 -13.49 11.39
C LEU A 427 -15.11 -13.79 9.90
N ASN A 428 -14.81 -15.05 9.57
CA ASN A 428 -14.83 -15.60 8.24
C ASN A 428 -15.88 -16.69 8.15
N ILE A 429 -16.74 -16.61 7.14
CA ILE A 429 -17.75 -17.65 6.86
C ILE A 429 -17.61 -18.01 5.39
N SER A 430 -17.49 -19.31 5.10
CA SER A 430 -17.43 -19.79 3.72
C SER A 430 -18.12 -21.13 3.60
N GLY A 431 -18.80 -21.37 2.47
CA GLY A 431 -19.44 -22.65 2.27
C GLY A 431 -20.09 -22.86 0.91
N SER A 432 -20.39 -24.13 0.65
CA SER A 432 -21.19 -24.57 -0.48
C SER A 432 -22.66 -24.66 -0.08
N ILE A 433 -23.46 -23.71 -0.59
CA ILE A 433 -24.90 -23.63 -0.29
C ILE A 433 -25.65 -24.76 -0.99
N ILE A 434 -25.30 -25.00 -2.25
CA ILE A 434 -25.83 -26.10 -3.06
C ILE A 434 -24.65 -26.78 -3.75
N GLU A 435 -24.63 -28.09 -3.69
CA GLU A 435 -23.61 -28.91 -4.36
C GLU A 435 -24.27 -30.15 -4.95
N THR A 436 -24.30 -30.20 -6.27
CA THR A 436 -24.75 -31.32 -7.06
C THR A 436 -23.73 -31.64 -8.15
N ASN A 437 -23.88 -32.72 -8.88
CA ASN A 437 -22.94 -33.07 -9.97
C ASN A 437 -22.85 -31.99 -11.04
N ASP A 438 -23.95 -31.29 -11.32
CA ASP A 438 -24.05 -30.33 -12.40
C ASP A 438 -24.02 -28.87 -11.94
N PHE A 439 -24.35 -28.60 -10.67
CA PHE A 439 -24.51 -27.25 -10.16
C PHE A 439 -23.88 -27.11 -8.77
N ILE A 440 -23.00 -26.13 -8.64
CA ILE A 440 -22.37 -25.74 -7.38
C ILE A 440 -22.63 -24.26 -7.13
N TRP A 441 -23.14 -23.94 -5.94
CA TRP A 441 -23.27 -22.57 -5.46
C TRP A 441 -22.52 -22.42 -4.14
N SER A 442 -21.47 -21.60 -4.15
CA SER A 442 -20.66 -21.29 -2.96
C SER A 442 -20.74 -19.81 -2.63
N ALA A 443 -20.66 -19.48 -1.37
CA ALA A 443 -20.56 -18.11 -0.88
C ALA A 443 -19.52 -17.99 0.21
N ASN A 444 -18.95 -16.80 0.34
CA ASN A 444 -18.05 -16.43 1.42
C ASN A 444 -18.34 -15.01 1.90
N ALA A 445 -18.10 -14.77 3.18
CA ALA A 445 -18.18 -13.44 3.79
C ALA A 445 -17.14 -13.30 4.90
N ASN A 446 -16.55 -12.14 5.02
CA ASN A 446 -15.70 -11.79 6.14
C ASN A 446 -16.02 -10.40 6.68
N ILE A 447 -15.81 -10.21 7.97
CA ILE A 447 -15.91 -8.93 8.67
C ILE A 447 -14.79 -8.85 9.70
N SER A 448 -14.13 -7.71 9.77
CA SER A 448 -13.12 -7.38 10.76
C SER A 448 -13.50 -6.09 11.46
N TYR A 449 -13.36 -6.10 12.79
CA TYR A 449 -13.47 -4.92 13.64
C TYR A 449 -12.15 -4.68 14.36
N ASN A 450 -11.60 -3.47 14.29
CA ASN A 450 -10.41 -3.06 15.02
C ASN A 450 -10.65 -1.81 15.83
N TYR A 451 -10.39 -1.89 17.12
CA TYR A 451 -10.36 -0.76 18.06
C TYR A 451 -8.90 -0.36 18.32
N ASN A 452 -8.55 0.88 18.03
CA ASN A 452 -7.20 1.44 18.22
C ASN A 452 -7.21 2.49 19.34
N LYS A 453 -6.16 2.47 20.19
CA LYS A 453 -6.02 3.42 21.30
C LYS A 453 -4.54 3.66 21.63
N ILE A 454 -4.13 4.93 21.71
CA ILE A 454 -2.83 5.35 22.24
C ILE A 454 -2.86 5.14 23.76
N THR A 455 -1.86 4.45 24.30
CA THR A 455 -1.74 4.16 25.73
C THR A 455 -0.73 5.09 26.43
N GLU A 456 0.27 5.52 25.70
CA GLU A 456 1.36 6.35 26.22
C GLU A 456 2.01 7.15 25.10
N LEU A 457 2.51 8.35 25.41
CA LEU A 457 3.35 9.19 24.56
C LEU A 457 4.68 9.50 25.27
N TYR A 458 5.62 10.14 24.55
CA TYR A 458 6.96 10.46 25.05
C TYR A 458 6.92 11.39 26.29
N ASN A 459 7.86 11.20 27.20
CA ASN A 459 8.08 12.05 28.40
C ASN A 459 6.81 12.30 29.25
N GLY A 460 5.82 11.40 29.20
CA GLY A 460 4.58 11.52 29.95
C GLY A 460 3.64 12.63 29.48
N VAL A 461 3.84 13.20 28.29
CA VAL A 461 2.84 14.10 27.70
C VAL A 461 1.57 13.32 27.37
N THR A 462 0.43 13.98 27.52
CA THR A 462 -0.86 13.37 27.27
C THR A 462 -1.37 13.59 25.85
N GLU A 463 -0.79 14.56 25.13
CA GLU A 463 -1.18 14.91 23.78
C GLU A 463 -0.01 15.50 22.99
N TYR A 464 -0.06 15.31 21.66
CA TYR A 464 0.92 15.85 20.71
C TYR A 464 0.28 16.09 19.35
N GLU A 465 0.31 17.33 18.86
CA GLU A 465 -0.21 17.69 17.53
C GLU A 465 0.80 17.31 16.44
N LEU A 466 0.33 16.57 15.44
CA LEU A 466 1.13 16.22 14.26
C LEU A 466 1.02 17.36 13.24
N ALA A 467 2.10 18.08 13.04
CA ALA A 467 2.15 19.22 12.13
C ALA A 467 1.69 18.81 10.70
N ASN A 468 0.81 19.62 10.11
CA ASN A 468 0.30 19.45 8.74
C ASN A 468 -0.47 18.16 8.46
N THR A 469 -0.95 17.46 9.48
CA THR A 469 -1.71 16.21 9.30
C THR A 469 -3.20 16.32 9.62
N ASN A 470 -3.63 17.41 10.24
CA ASN A 470 -4.99 17.60 10.76
C ASN A 470 -5.42 16.51 11.76
N THR A 471 -4.43 15.91 12.44
CA THR A 471 -4.62 14.89 13.47
C THR A 471 -3.80 15.24 14.71
N LYS A 472 -4.22 14.74 15.85
CA LYS A 472 -3.53 14.93 17.11
C LYS A 472 -3.44 13.58 17.83
N LEU A 473 -2.26 13.25 18.33
CA LEU A 473 -2.08 12.10 19.18
C LEU A 473 -2.52 12.47 20.58
N VAL A 474 -3.49 11.75 21.14
CA VAL A 474 -3.99 11.96 22.49
C VAL A 474 -4.10 10.61 23.20
N VAL A 475 -3.50 10.50 24.40
CA VAL A 475 -3.62 9.29 25.21
C VAL A 475 -5.09 8.99 25.48
N GLY A 476 -5.51 7.77 25.19
CA GLY A 476 -6.90 7.35 25.33
C GLY A 476 -7.71 7.40 24.03
N HIS A 477 -7.19 8.01 22.97
CA HIS A 477 -7.83 8.19 21.66
C HIS A 477 -7.16 7.36 20.57
N SER A 478 -7.80 7.25 19.40
CA SER A 478 -7.24 6.60 18.22
C SER A 478 -6.14 7.45 17.59
N ILE A 479 -5.12 6.80 17.03
CA ILE A 479 -4.00 7.48 16.35
C ILE A 479 -4.43 8.31 15.13
N GLY A 480 -5.56 7.98 14.52
CA GLY A 480 -6.04 8.64 13.28
C GLY A 480 -7.20 9.60 13.48
N GLU A 481 -7.47 10.03 14.69
CA GLU A 481 -8.59 10.94 14.98
C GLU A 481 -8.29 12.35 14.49
N PHE A 482 -9.28 12.97 13.80
CA PHE A 482 -9.14 14.31 13.26
C PHE A 482 -9.19 15.37 14.35
N TYR A 483 -8.28 16.36 14.25
CA TYR A 483 -8.15 17.54 15.11
C TYR A 483 -8.28 18.79 14.24
N ILE A 484 -9.49 19.34 14.18
CA ILE A 484 -9.84 20.46 13.29
C ILE A 484 -10.90 21.35 13.93
N ASN A 485 -11.10 22.55 13.35
CA ASN A 485 -12.16 23.47 13.75
C ASN A 485 -13.54 22.90 13.38
N ARG A 486 -14.51 23.09 14.28
CA ARG A 486 -15.90 22.67 14.05
C ARG A 486 -16.68 23.79 13.36
N TYR A 487 -17.09 23.54 12.13
CA TYR A 487 -17.99 24.43 11.39
C TYR A 487 -19.42 24.35 11.98
N ALA A 488 -20.04 25.51 12.23
CA ALA A 488 -21.36 25.62 12.83
C ALA A 488 -22.46 26.01 11.84
N GLY A 489 -22.09 26.31 10.60
CA GLY A 489 -23.04 26.76 9.56
C GLY A 489 -22.89 28.25 9.22
N VAL A 490 -23.98 28.85 8.80
CA VAL A 490 -24.03 30.21 8.34
C VAL A 490 -24.95 31.05 9.26
N ASN A 491 -24.55 32.27 9.58
CA ASN A 491 -25.40 33.20 10.28
C ASN A 491 -26.56 33.68 9.37
N PRO A 492 -27.83 33.32 9.67
CA PRO A 492 -28.96 33.65 8.80
C PRO A 492 -29.19 35.16 8.65
N ALA A 493 -28.71 35.98 9.58
CA ALA A 493 -28.92 37.40 9.56
C ALA A 493 -28.01 38.16 8.59
N ASN A 494 -26.77 37.68 8.36
CA ASN A 494 -25.76 38.38 7.58
C ASN A 494 -24.94 37.53 6.61
N GLY A 495 -25.14 36.20 6.63
CA GLY A 495 -24.47 35.27 5.73
C GLY A 495 -23.01 34.94 6.08
N ASP A 496 -22.51 35.33 7.24
CA ASP A 496 -21.15 35.02 7.66
C ASP A 496 -21.03 33.54 8.08
N ALA A 497 -19.87 32.95 7.86
CA ALA A 497 -19.53 31.63 8.36
C ALA A 497 -19.42 31.67 9.90
N LEU A 498 -19.89 30.60 10.55
CA LEU A 498 -19.82 30.43 11.99
C LEU A 498 -19.06 29.12 12.33
N TRP A 499 -18.28 29.19 13.39
CA TRP A 499 -17.59 28.05 13.98
C TRP A 499 -17.92 27.94 15.47
N TYR A 500 -17.66 26.79 16.04
CA TYR A 500 -17.67 26.62 17.49
C TYR A 500 -16.26 26.87 18.04
N THR A 501 -16.16 27.66 19.11
CA THR A 501 -14.97 27.69 19.95
C THR A 501 -14.74 26.32 20.60
N LYS A 502 -13.56 26.11 21.18
CA LYS A 502 -13.30 24.87 21.97
C LYS A 502 -14.32 24.64 23.09
N ASP A 503 -14.86 25.72 23.68
CA ASP A 503 -15.85 25.70 24.76
C ASP A 503 -17.30 25.55 24.26
N GLY A 504 -17.50 25.51 22.92
CA GLY A 504 -18.82 25.30 22.30
C GLY A 504 -19.61 26.56 22.01
N GLU A 505 -19.04 27.73 22.19
CA GLU A 505 -19.69 29.03 21.84
C GLU A 505 -19.54 29.29 20.34
N LEU A 506 -20.51 30.06 19.79
CA LEU A 506 -20.46 30.46 18.38
C LEU A 506 -19.53 31.68 18.17
N THR A 507 -18.73 31.61 17.13
CA THR A 507 -17.83 32.68 16.69
C THR A 507 -17.81 32.80 15.16
N ASN A 508 -17.58 33.99 14.63
CA ASN A 508 -17.28 34.20 13.22
C ASN A 508 -15.77 34.34 12.93
N GLN A 509 -14.92 34.05 13.92
CA GLN A 509 -13.47 34.06 13.79
C GLN A 509 -12.93 32.65 13.90
N LEU A 510 -12.26 32.21 12.84
CA LEU A 510 -11.54 30.93 12.84
C LEU A 510 -10.20 31.10 13.54
N LYS A 511 -9.96 30.31 14.58
CA LYS A 511 -8.69 30.31 15.33
C LYS A 511 -8.16 28.91 15.52
N ASP A 512 -6.84 28.75 15.46
CA ASP A 512 -6.19 27.43 15.66
C ASP A 512 -6.40 26.88 17.08
N GLU A 513 -6.55 27.76 18.08
CA GLU A 513 -6.81 27.39 19.48
C GLU A 513 -8.19 26.76 19.71
N ASP A 514 -9.11 26.88 18.73
CA ASP A 514 -10.47 26.33 18.76
C ASP A 514 -10.59 24.94 18.08
N LYS A 515 -9.47 24.39 17.61
CA LYS A 515 -9.43 23.02 17.11
C LYS A 515 -9.73 22.04 18.23
N VAL A 516 -10.49 20.99 17.92
CA VAL A 516 -10.84 19.91 18.84
C VAL A 516 -10.77 18.55 18.14
N LEU A 517 -10.66 17.48 18.91
CA LEU A 517 -10.89 16.13 18.40
C LEU A 517 -12.36 15.98 17.99
N ILE A 518 -12.59 15.48 16.77
CA ILE A 518 -13.94 15.38 16.21
C ILE A 518 -14.62 14.05 16.55
N GLY A 519 -13.90 13.07 17.10
CA GLY A 519 -14.41 11.70 17.31
C GLY A 519 -14.57 10.92 16.00
N LYS A 520 -13.90 11.34 14.93
CA LYS A 520 -13.90 10.72 13.61
C LYS A 520 -12.45 10.41 13.21
N SER A 521 -12.24 9.21 12.62
CA SER A 521 -10.90 8.74 12.24
C SER A 521 -10.84 8.40 10.75
N TYR A 522 -9.66 8.55 10.17
CA TYR A 522 -9.42 8.05 8.82
C TYR A 522 -9.11 6.54 8.80
N PHE A 523 -8.82 5.94 9.94
CA PHE A 523 -8.78 4.49 10.10
C PHE A 523 -10.18 3.96 10.33
N ALA A 524 -10.66 3.16 9.38
CA ALA A 524 -11.97 2.53 9.50
C ALA A 524 -11.93 1.42 10.56
N PRO A 525 -12.84 1.41 11.53
CA PRO A 525 -12.92 0.31 12.48
C PRO A 525 -13.51 -0.96 11.88
N TRP A 526 -14.35 -0.87 10.85
CA TRP A 526 -15.00 -1.98 10.20
C TRP A 526 -14.58 -2.12 8.74
N GLN A 527 -14.17 -3.33 8.37
CA GLN A 527 -13.85 -3.66 6.97
C GLN A 527 -14.14 -5.13 6.69
N GLY A 528 -14.33 -5.45 5.43
CA GLY A 528 -14.56 -6.82 5.02
C GLY A 528 -14.95 -6.96 3.57
N GLY A 529 -15.47 -8.14 3.25
CA GLY A 529 -15.93 -8.47 1.91
C GLY A 529 -16.87 -9.66 1.92
N PHE A 530 -17.55 -9.83 0.82
CA PHE A 530 -18.35 -11.02 0.56
C PHE A 530 -18.34 -11.36 -0.91
N GLY A 531 -18.57 -12.64 -1.20
CA GLY A 531 -18.57 -13.12 -2.57
C GLY A 531 -19.47 -14.31 -2.77
N THR A 532 -19.77 -14.55 -4.02
CA THR A 532 -20.51 -15.73 -4.45
C THR A 532 -19.93 -16.31 -5.74
N SER A 533 -20.03 -17.62 -5.89
CA SER A 533 -19.62 -18.34 -7.08
C SER A 533 -20.68 -19.38 -7.44
N LEU A 534 -21.12 -19.35 -8.67
CA LEU A 534 -22.08 -20.28 -9.27
C LEU A 534 -21.38 -21.03 -10.40
N SER A 535 -21.46 -22.34 -10.40
CA SER A 535 -20.91 -23.16 -11.48
C SER A 535 -21.98 -24.14 -11.96
N TRP A 536 -22.23 -24.17 -13.28
CA TRP A 536 -23.21 -25.03 -13.91
C TRP A 536 -22.71 -25.54 -15.26
N LYS A 537 -22.43 -26.85 -15.37
CA LYS A 537 -22.04 -27.53 -16.62
C LYS A 537 -20.95 -26.80 -17.43
N GLY A 538 -19.89 -26.35 -16.72
CA GLY A 538 -18.76 -25.60 -17.31
C GLY A 538 -18.93 -24.07 -17.37
N LEU A 539 -20.15 -23.55 -17.20
CA LEU A 539 -20.39 -22.12 -17.02
C LEU A 539 -20.17 -21.74 -15.57
N SER A 540 -19.39 -20.70 -15.30
CA SER A 540 -19.15 -20.22 -13.95
C SER A 540 -19.32 -18.70 -13.88
N LEU A 541 -20.05 -18.24 -12.87
CA LEU A 541 -20.24 -16.82 -12.53
C LEU A 541 -19.67 -16.58 -11.13
N SER A 542 -18.80 -15.59 -10.97
CA SER A 542 -18.32 -15.18 -9.65
C SER A 542 -18.45 -13.66 -9.47
N ALA A 543 -18.82 -13.25 -8.26
CA ALA A 543 -18.87 -11.85 -7.87
C ALA A 543 -18.20 -11.68 -6.51
N GLN A 544 -17.36 -10.62 -6.37
CA GLN A 544 -16.64 -10.28 -5.15
C GLN A 544 -16.87 -8.82 -4.79
N PHE A 545 -17.25 -8.58 -3.55
CA PHE A 545 -17.49 -7.26 -2.99
C PHE A 545 -16.51 -6.98 -1.86
N SER A 546 -16.11 -5.71 -1.72
CA SER A 546 -15.40 -5.21 -0.55
C SER A 546 -16.13 -4.02 0.04
N TYR A 547 -16.03 -3.87 1.35
CA TYR A 547 -16.61 -2.72 2.04
C TYR A 547 -15.69 -2.21 3.15
N VAL A 548 -15.79 -0.91 3.41
CA VAL A 548 -15.16 -0.21 4.51
C VAL A 548 -16.21 0.70 5.12
N LEU A 549 -16.39 0.66 6.46
CA LEU A 549 -17.42 1.43 7.15
C LEU A 549 -16.83 2.30 8.24
N ASP A 550 -17.46 3.44 8.49
CA ASP A 550 -17.08 4.45 9.48
C ASP A 550 -15.66 4.99 9.25
N ARG A 551 -15.26 5.13 7.99
CA ARG A 551 -14.08 5.84 7.57
C ARG A 551 -14.41 7.28 7.27
N TRP A 552 -13.57 8.20 7.73
CA TRP A 552 -13.72 9.61 7.47
C TRP A 552 -12.48 10.16 6.76
N MET A 553 -12.68 11.17 5.92
CA MET A 553 -11.61 11.76 5.13
C MET A 553 -11.92 13.21 4.82
N ILE A 554 -10.91 14.08 4.85
CA ILE A 554 -11.05 15.47 4.42
C ILE A 554 -11.05 15.49 2.89
N ASN A 555 -12.12 15.99 2.30
CA ASN A 555 -12.21 16.21 0.86
C ASN A 555 -11.68 17.60 0.51
N ASN A 556 -10.38 17.66 0.23
CA ASN A 556 -9.70 18.92 -0.07
C ASN A 556 -10.07 19.49 -1.46
N ASP A 557 -10.64 18.68 -2.37
CA ASP A 557 -11.15 19.19 -3.64
C ASP A 557 -12.23 20.27 -3.40
N ARG A 558 -13.07 20.09 -2.36
CA ARG A 558 -14.11 21.05 -1.99
C ARG A 558 -13.55 22.38 -1.47
N TYR A 559 -12.34 22.40 -0.94
CA TYR A 559 -11.66 23.66 -0.59
C TYR A 559 -11.44 24.55 -1.83
N PHE A 560 -11.22 23.93 -2.99
CA PHE A 560 -10.99 24.62 -4.26
C PHE A 560 -12.28 24.86 -5.05
N ASP A 561 -13.12 23.85 -5.26
CA ASP A 561 -14.32 23.97 -6.09
C ASP A 561 -15.54 24.55 -5.35
N GLU A 562 -15.52 24.60 -4.02
CA GLU A 562 -16.49 25.32 -3.18
C GLU A 562 -15.84 26.55 -2.51
N SER A 563 -14.84 27.15 -3.13
CA SER A 563 -14.03 28.23 -2.56
C SER A 563 -14.78 29.55 -2.31
N ASN A 564 -15.98 29.68 -2.85
CA ASN A 564 -16.87 30.85 -2.71
C ASN A 564 -16.24 32.21 -3.13
N GLY A 565 -15.35 32.14 -4.15
CA GLY A 565 -14.70 33.32 -4.74
C GLY A 565 -13.19 33.40 -4.49
N ARG A 566 -12.60 32.63 -3.60
CA ARG A 566 -11.14 32.61 -3.36
C ARG A 566 -10.36 32.18 -4.63
N PHE A 567 -10.85 31.14 -5.32
CA PHE A 567 -10.27 30.61 -6.56
C PHE A 567 -11.24 30.84 -7.73
N ALA A 568 -11.53 32.09 -8.04
CA ALA A 568 -12.52 32.48 -9.06
C ALA A 568 -12.18 32.00 -10.47
N SER A 569 -10.93 31.66 -10.73
CA SER A 569 -10.45 31.13 -12.00
C SER A 569 -10.58 29.61 -12.11
N TYR A 570 -10.97 28.91 -11.03
CA TYR A 570 -11.25 27.46 -11.05
C TYR A 570 -12.73 27.21 -11.32
N ASN A 571 -13.03 26.07 -11.92
CA ASN A 571 -14.38 25.56 -12.03
C ASN A 571 -14.97 25.39 -10.63
N GLN A 572 -16.20 25.84 -10.43
CA GLN A 572 -16.83 25.84 -9.12
C GLN A 572 -18.00 24.86 -9.08
N SER A 573 -18.22 24.28 -7.91
CA SER A 573 -19.34 23.39 -7.63
C SER A 573 -20.70 24.11 -7.78
N SER A 574 -21.68 23.42 -8.38
CA SER A 574 -23.06 23.90 -8.44
C SER A 574 -23.71 24.10 -7.07
N ARG A 575 -23.20 23.47 -6.01
CA ARG A 575 -23.62 23.69 -4.62
C ARG A 575 -23.51 25.17 -4.19
N LEU A 576 -22.58 25.92 -4.77
CA LEU A 576 -22.45 27.36 -4.50
C LEU A 576 -23.67 28.17 -4.95
N LEU A 577 -24.58 27.62 -5.75
CA LEU A 577 -25.84 28.24 -6.09
C LEU A 577 -26.78 28.34 -4.88
N ASP A 578 -26.61 27.45 -3.90
CA ASP A 578 -27.39 27.38 -2.66
C ASP A 578 -26.77 28.23 -1.53
N ARG A 579 -25.77 29.08 -1.84
CA ARG A 579 -25.18 29.99 -0.86
C ARG A 579 -26.20 30.97 -0.32
N TRP A 580 -25.94 31.48 0.87
CA TRP A 580 -26.74 32.57 1.48
C TRP A 580 -26.80 33.78 0.57
N LYS A 581 -27.99 34.35 0.36
CA LYS A 581 -28.27 35.47 -0.54
C LYS A 581 -28.93 36.64 0.17
N GLU A 582 -29.85 36.37 1.12
CA GLU A 582 -30.61 37.37 1.83
C GLU A 582 -30.91 36.98 3.29
N PRO A 583 -31.14 37.94 4.19
CA PRO A 583 -31.47 37.68 5.59
C PRO A 583 -32.67 36.73 5.74
N GLY A 584 -32.45 35.66 6.51
CA GLY A 584 -33.42 34.59 6.72
C GLY A 584 -33.11 33.30 5.97
N ASP A 585 -32.17 33.30 5.01
CA ASP A 585 -31.73 32.11 4.32
C ASP A 585 -31.07 31.10 5.30
N ILE A 586 -31.49 29.86 5.20
CA ILE A 586 -30.90 28.75 5.95
C ILE A 586 -30.12 27.87 4.97
N THR A 587 -28.81 27.93 5.07
CA THR A 587 -27.87 27.19 4.21
C THR A 587 -26.58 26.88 4.96
N ASP A 588 -25.81 25.93 4.45
CA ASP A 588 -24.47 25.58 4.95
C ASP A 588 -23.34 26.32 4.20
N ILE A 589 -23.68 27.15 3.19
CA ILE A 589 -22.71 27.88 2.37
C ILE A 589 -22.84 29.37 2.62
N PRO A 590 -21.78 30.04 3.08
CA PRO A 590 -21.80 31.47 3.39
C PRO A 590 -22.12 32.36 2.19
N ARG A 591 -22.38 33.64 2.44
CA ARG A 591 -22.51 34.65 1.40
C ARG A 591 -21.26 34.74 0.53
N HIS A 592 -21.41 35.18 -0.72
CA HIS A 592 -20.29 35.32 -1.65
C HIS A 592 -19.17 36.20 -1.06
N GLY A 593 -17.91 35.77 -1.21
CA GLY A 593 -16.74 36.45 -0.67
C GLY A 593 -16.38 36.07 0.77
N VAL A 594 -17.23 35.30 1.47
CA VAL A 594 -16.83 34.60 2.70
C VAL A 594 -16.30 33.20 2.29
N TYR A 595 -15.00 33.07 2.31
CA TYR A 595 -14.31 31.93 1.73
C TYR A 595 -14.50 30.64 2.54
N THR A 596 -14.40 29.51 1.83
CA THR A 596 -14.28 28.20 2.47
C THR A 596 -12.94 28.09 3.18
N GLU A 597 -12.98 27.71 4.44
CA GLU A 597 -11.80 27.46 5.25
C GLU A 597 -11.58 25.94 5.44
N PHE A 598 -10.41 25.56 5.94
CA PHE A 598 -10.04 24.18 6.17
C PHE A 598 -10.59 23.73 7.54
N ASP A 599 -11.83 23.27 7.55
CA ASP A 599 -12.60 22.95 8.75
C ASP A 599 -13.44 21.67 8.58
N SER A 600 -14.27 21.33 9.56
CA SER A 600 -15.07 20.11 9.57
C SER A 600 -16.12 20.02 8.45
N ARG A 601 -16.40 21.10 7.71
CA ARG A 601 -17.28 21.07 6.52
C ARG A 601 -16.67 20.22 5.40
N LEU A 602 -15.32 20.13 5.33
CA LEU A 602 -14.62 19.32 4.36
C LEU A 602 -14.49 17.84 4.78
N LEU A 603 -14.85 17.52 6.04
CA LEU A 603 -14.76 16.15 6.55
C LEU A 603 -15.99 15.35 6.13
N GLU A 604 -15.78 14.34 5.33
CA GLU A 604 -16.82 13.47 4.76
C GLU A 604 -16.70 12.02 5.21
N ASN A 605 -17.83 11.33 5.27
CA ASN A 605 -17.85 9.89 5.46
C ASN A 605 -17.45 9.19 4.16
N ALA A 606 -16.28 8.56 4.15
CA ALA A 606 -15.70 7.83 3.04
C ALA A 606 -15.96 6.32 3.10
N SER A 607 -17.00 5.89 3.81
CA SER A 607 -17.46 4.50 3.79
C SER A 607 -17.91 4.11 2.38
N PHE A 608 -17.66 2.87 2.01
CA PHE A 608 -18.05 2.38 0.69
C PHE A 608 -18.34 0.88 0.66
N LEU A 609 -19.13 0.48 -0.34
CA LEU A 609 -19.28 -0.90 -0.82
C LEU A 609 -18.94 -0.92 -2.31
N ARG A 610 -18.01 -1.79 -2.72
CA ARG A 610 -17.52 -1.87 -4.11
C ARG A 610 -17.64 -3.29 -4.66
N LEU A 611 -18.20 -3.41 -5.87
CA LEU A 611 -18.08 -4.62 -6.68
C LEU A 611 -16.68 -4.68 -7.28
N LYS A 612 -15.78 -5.40 -6.60
CA LYS A 612 -14.35 -5.51 -7.00
C LYS A 612 -14.15 -6.35 -8.24
N ASN A 613 -14.89 -7.44 -8.34
CA ASN A 613 -14.76 -8.38 -9.46
C ASN A 613 -16.09 -9.04 -9.78
N LEU A 614 -16.41 -9.10 -11.07
CA LEU A 614 -17.51 -9.89 -11.63
C LEU A 614 -16.96 -10.64 -12.83
N MET A 615 -16.98 -11.97 -12.79
CA MET A 615 -16.45 -12.80 -13.87
C MET A 615 -17.46 -13.85 -14.30
N LEU A 616 -17.68 -13.93 -15.60
CA LEU A 616 -18.40 -15.01 -16.26
C LEU A 616 -17.40 -15.79 -17.12
N SER A 617 -17.31 -17.10 -16.90
CA SER A 617 -16.42 -17.95 -17.68
C SER A 617 -17.11 -19.23 -18.14
N TYR A 618 -16.64 -19.76 -19.27
CA TYR A 618 -17.10 -21.04 -19.80
C TYR A 618 -15.90 -21.93 -20.13
N SER A 619 -15.85 -23.10 -19.50
CA SER A 619 -14.87 -24.15 -19.78
C SER A 619 -15.49 -25.18 -20.72
N MET A 620 -14.87 -25.35 -21.87
CA MET A 620 -15.36 -26.31 -22.87
C MET A 620 -15.26 -27.75 -22.35
N PRO A 621 -16.30 -28.58 -22.54
CA PRO A 621 -16.26 -30.01 -22.21
C PRO A 621 -15.12 -30.72 -22.95
N ARG A 622 -14.39 -31.57 -22.24
CA ARG A 622 -13.26 -32.34 -22.80
C ARG A 622 -13.63 -33.18 -24.01
N GLU A 623 -14.87 -33.66 -24.07
CA GLU A 623 -15.37 -34.46 -25.21
C GLU A 623 -15.33 -33.70 -26.53
N LEU A 624 -15.63 -32.41 -26.53
CA LEU A 624 -15.54 -31.54 -27.70
C LEU A 624 -14.09 -31.33 -28.16
N LEU A 625 -13.18 -31.30 -27.21
CA LEU A 625 -11.74 -31.01 -27.44
C LEU A 625 -10.97 -32.26 -27.91
N LYS A 626 -11.42 -33.46 -27.59
CA LYS A 626 -10.82 -34.73 -28.05
C LYS A 626 -10.59 -34.80 -29.55
N LYS A 627 -11.41 -34.13 -30.36
CA LYS A 627 -11.28 -34.08 -31.81
C LYS A 627 -10.06 -33.33 -32.30
N SER A 628 -9.51 -32.41 -31.50
CA SER A 628 -8.29 -31.66 -31.86
C SER A 628 -7.01 -32.46 -31.74
N GLY A 629 -6.98 -33.51 -30.88
CA GLY A 629 -5.85 -34.39 -30.66
C GLY A 629 -4.75 -33.81 -29.73
N PHE A 630 -4.67 -32.50 -29.58
CA PHE A 630 -3.61 -31.84 -28.81
C PHE A 630 -4.11 -30.78 -27.82
N ILE A 631 -5.35 -30.27 -27.96
CA ILE A 631 -5.91 -29.31 -26.99
C ILE A 631 -6.58 -30.06 -25.85
N GLN A 632 -6.13 -29.80 -24.64
CA GLN A 632 -6.60 -30.43 -23.40
C GLN A 632 -7.66 -29.59 -22.68
N GLY A 633 -7.63 -28.27 -22.84
CA GLY A 633 -8.57 -27.36 -22.21
C GLY A 633 -8.73 -26.07 -23.01
N VAL A 634 -9.97 -25.55 -23.04
CA VAL A 634 -10.26 -24.19 -23.53
C VAL A 634 -11.23 -23.55 -22.57
N ARG A 635 -10.86 -22.35 -22.08
CA ARG A 635 -11.69 -21.51 -21.22
C ARG A 635 -11.80 -20.12 -21.82
N LEU A 636 -13.04 -19.66 -21.99
CA LEU A 636 -13.37 -18.30 -22.37
C LEU A 636 -13.85 -17.56 -21.11
N TYR A 637 -13.50 -16.30 -20.94
CA TYR A 637 -14.03 -15.50 -19.83
C TYR A 637 -14.23 -14.03 -20.19
N VAL A 638 -15.18 -13.43 -19.49
CA VAL A 638 -15.40 -11.99 -19.46
C VAL A 638 -15.34 -11.57 -18.00
N GLN A 639 -14.54 -10.56 -17.70
CA GLN A 639 -14.35 -10.06 -16.35
C GLN A 639 -14.54 -8.55 -16.31
N GLY A 640 -15.22 -8.08 -15.29
CA GLY A 640 -15.32 -6.67 -14.95
C GLY A 640 -14.72 -6.39 -13.57
N GLN A 641 -13.89 -5.36 -13.44
CA GLN A 641 -13.29 -4.95 -12.17
C GLN A 641 -13.75 -3.55 -11.80
N ASN A 642 -14.00 -3.32 -10.51
CA ASN A 642 -14.40 -2.03 -9.93
C ASN A 642 -15.63 -1.42 -10.64
N LEU A 643 -16.59 -2.27 -11.08
CA LEU A 643 -17.71 -1.85 -11.94
C LEU A 643 -18.65 -0.86 -11.24
N TRP A 644 -18.78 -0.99 -9.94
CA TRP A 644 -19.75 -0.22 -9.17
C TRP A 644 -19.24 0.05 -7.76
N THR A 645 -19.50 1.28 -7.26
CA THR A 645 -19.16 1.70 -5.90
C THR A 645 -20.35 2.47 -5.33
N LEU A 646 -20.82 2.06 -4.16
CA LEU A 646 -21.80 2.80 -3.36
C LEU A 646 -21.04 3.53 -2.25
N THR A 647 -21.14 4.85 -2.23
CA THR A 647 -20.51 5.71 -1.22
C THR A 647 -21.25 7.03 -1.09
N GLY A 648 -21.16 7.67 0.08
CA GLY A 648 -21.58 9.03 0.29
C GLY A 648 -20.45 10.06 0.10
N PHE A 649 -19.22 9.61 -0.17
CA PHE A 649 -18.08 10.48 -0.40
C PHE A 649 -18.20 11.21 -1.75
N SER A 650 -18.00 12.54 -1.76
CA SER A 650 -18.19 13.37 -2.95
C SER A 650 -16.95 13.47 -3.86
N GLY A 651 -15.77 12.99 -3.43
CA GLY A 651 -14.57 12.86 -4.26
C GLY A 651 -14.67 11.72 -5.27
N LEU A 652 -13.67 11.61 -6.15
CA LEU A 652 -13.67 10.61 -7.24
C LEU A 652 -13.58 9.16 -6.74
N ASP A 653 -12.87 8.94 -5.63
CA ASP A 653 -12.69 7.59 -5.07
C ASP A 653 -12.59 7.64 -3.53
N PRO A 654 -13.44 6.89 -2.79
CA PRO A 654 -13.35 6.81 -1.33
C PRO A 654 -12.21 5.91 -0.85
N GLU A 655 -11.59 5.10 -1.71
CA GLU A 655 -10.52 4.15 -1.36
C GLU A 655 -9.14 4.81 -1.51
N SER A 656 -8.88 5.85 -0.70
CA SER A 656 -7.59 6.53 -0.61
C SER A 656 -6.80 6.03 0.61
N SER A 657 -5.47 6.03 0.55
CA SER A 657 -4.60 5.73 1.69
C SER A 657 -4.36 6.93 2.61
N SER A 658 -4.72 8.15 2.16
CA SER A 658 -4.53 9.41 2.89
C SER A 658 -5.73 9.76 3.76
N ASN A 659 -5.50 10.56 4.81
CA ASN A 659 -6.54 11.21 5.59
C ASN A 659 -7.12 12.47 4.89
N VAL A 660 -6.39 12.99 3.89
CA VAL A 660 -6.81 14.12 3.05
C VAL A 660 -6.85 13.65 1.60
N TYR A 661 -8.01 13.76 0.97
CA TYR A 661 -8.20 13.48 -0.45
C TYR A 661 -7.75 14.66 -1.29
N GLN A 662 -6.94 14.43 -2.32
CA GLN A 662 -6.33 15.47 -3.16
C GLN A 662 -6.30 15.02 -4.63
N ALA A 663 -7.36 15.25 -5.40
CA ALA A 663 -7.42 15.00 -6.85
C ALA A 663 -6.64 13.73 -7.29
N GLN A 664 -6.76 12.65 -6.51
CA GLN A 664 -6.01 11.40 -6.71
C GLN A 664 -6.56 10.64 -7.92
N TYR A 665 -5.68 9.87 -8.54
CA TYR A 665 -6.04 8.96 -9.63
C TYR A 665 -7.04 7.92 -9.12
N PRO A 666 -8.29 7.89 -9.64
CA PRO A 666 -9.32 6.98 -9.14
C PRO A 666 -9.07 5.55 -9.60
N MET A 667 -9.62 4.59 -8.88
CA MET A 667 -9.65 3.19 -9.33
C MET A 667 -10.40 3.06 -10.64
N SER A 668 -9.73 2.55 -11.66
CA SER A 668 -10.31 2.37 -12.99
C SER A 668 -11.33 1.23 -13.02
N LYS A 669 -12.42 1.41 -13.78
CA LYS A 669 -13.28 0.31 -14.20
C LYS A 669 -12.60 -0.41 -15.35
N GLN A 670 -12.49 -1.73 -15.26
CA GLN A 670 -11.83 -2.53 -16.28
C GLN A 670 -12.79 -3.63 -16.81
N TYR A 671 -12.75 -3.85 -18.11
CA TYR A 671 -13.46 -4.93 -18.78
C TYR A 671 -12.43 -5.78 -19.53
N THR A 672 -12.37 -7.06 -19.19
CA THR A 672 -11.40 -8.00 -19.77
C THR A 672 -12.12 -9.14 -20.47
N PHE A 673 -11.69 -9.45 -21.67
CA PHE A 673 -12.07 -10.66 -22.40
C PHE A 673 -10.84 -11.54 -22.51
N GLY A 674 -10.93 -12.79 -22.10
CA GLY A 674 -9.80 -13.69 -22.07
C GLY A 674 -10.10 -15.06 -22.66
N LEU A 675 -9.05 -15.68 -23.16
CA LEU A 675 -9.01 -17.02 -23.70
C LEU A 675 -7.79 -17.75 -23.15
N ASP A 676 -8.03 -18.83 -22.42
CA ASP A 676 -7.00 -19.75 -21.92
C ASP A 676 -7.06 -21.04 -22.77
N ILE A 677 -5.94 -21.47 -23.31
CA ILE A 677 -5.80 -22.73 -24.04
C ILE A 677 -4.70 -23.56 -23.37
N THR A 678 -5.05 -24.80 -23.05
CA THR A 678 -4.10 -25.81 -22.53
C THR A 678 -3.87 -26.87 -23.59
N PHE A 679 -2.60 -27.12 -23.90
CA PHE A 679 -2.16 -28.09 -24.92
C PHE A 679 -1.66 -29.37 -24.31
#